data_34c123cea8fe847907fe9c6be7999315
#
_entry.id   34c123cea8fe847907fe9c6be7999315
#
_cell.length_a   1.000
_cell.length_b   1.000
_cell.length_c   1.000
_cell.angle_alpha   90.00
_cell.angle_beta   90.00
_cell.angle_gamma   90.00
#
_symmetry.space_group_name_H-M   'P 1'
#
loop_
_entity.id
_entity.type
_entity.pdbx_description
1 polymer ?
#
loop_
_entity_poly.entity_id
_entity_poly.type
_entity_poly.pdbx_seq_one_letter_code
_entity_poly.pdbx_strand_id
1 'polypeptide(L)'
;MSTVSYSSHTVEEPRPRVPVYGLALLVLLLLAIGWRFLWPETVSFPENWNLGLRAPIDGFQSWVIGNRATHPLFVYGFRPFSEFVEALLRTIEAILLWLPWPVHFILLYAVGYKAGGHRLALLATVGLLLMGLFGLWEASMETFALMGVAVSVTLLIGIPLGILAARSPRFEAFLRPVLDAMQTMPAFVYLIPVVLFFGIARTPSVIATVIYALPPAIRLTTLGIRQVPEQAIEAADAFGSTSGQKLRKVQLPLALPSILLGVNQTIMMALGIVVIAALIGAGGLGGEVLDGLQRLRVGQALEAGLAIVFLAIIFDRISYGFSQGNPKSKIQNPKSNAPSHLFQNVDQNVAGWLLNYVYWSGVFVVILVLMLVTTDNGIGRGFPEGWQISIREPVDNGVRWLRDNLYQIGDLPIGTGPFSDFTIIYILNPLRDLFTEILPWPLVVLLFALLGHQAGGWRLALFSGLSILVLGLVGMWPQSMDTLSQVLVAVVVTVILGIPLGIWAARSPLVENILRPILDFLQTIPPFVYLVPVIMLFNVGRVPGLIASVLYALPPIIRLTTLGIQQVPAATIEAADVFGSTDGQKLRKVQLPLARASILLGINQTVMMVLSMVIIAGLVGGGALGFEAVTGLARNQLGRGIEAGLAIVLLAMV
;
A
#
# COMPACT_ATOMS: atom_id res chain seq x y z
N MET A 1 -6.35 -25.07 -55.40
CA MET A 1 -6.86 -23.69 -55.48
C MET A 1 -8.04 -23.59 -54.53
N SER A 2 -7.81 -23.20 -53.31
CA SER A 2 -8.83 -22.91 -52.30
C SER A 2 -8.80 -21.42 -52.02
N THR A 3 -9.87 -20.73 -52.42
CA THR A 3 -10.09 -19.31 -52.23
C THR A 3 -10.29 -19.01 -50.75
N VAL A 4 -9.33 -18.32 -50.12
CA VAL A 4 -9.48 -17.75 -48.75
C VAL A 4 -10.36 -16.50 -48.88
N SER A 5 -11.58 -16.60 -48.37
CA SER A 5 -12.50 -15.48 -48.23
C SER A 5 -12.01 -14.55 -47.10
N TYR A 6 -11.50 -13.39 -47.44
CA TYR A 6 -11.29 -12.29 -46.52
C TYR A 6 -12.65 -11.70 -46.12
N SER A 7 -13.09 -11.97 -44.90
CA SER A 7 -14.18 -11.21 -44.28
C SER A 7 -13.70 -9.79 -44.00
N SER A 8 -14.23 -8.82 -44.72
CA SER A 8 -14.05 -7.40 -44.45
C SER A 8 -14.70 -7.07 -43.10
N HIS A 9 -13.92 -7.05 -42.03
CA HIS A 9 -14.34 -6.35 -40.84
C HIS A 9 -14.42 -4.87 -41.18
N THR A 10 -15.62 -4.38 -41.34
CA THR A 10 -15.90 -2.94 -41.39
C THR A 10 -15.44 -2.37 -40.04
N VAL A 11 -14.36 -1.60 -40.07
CA VAL A 11 -13.95 -0.75 -38.97
C VAL A 11 -15.09 0.26 -38.77
N GLU A 12 -15.93 0.05 -37.76
CA GLU A 12 -16.88 1.07 -37.33
C GLU A 12 -16.06 2.31 -36.90
N GLU A 13 -16.17 3.37 -37.66
CA GLU A 13 -15.65 4.68 -37.29
C GLU A 13 -16.24 5.07 -35.93
N PRO A 14 -15.40 5.47 -34.96
CA PRO A 14 -15.87 5.91 -33.64
C PRO A 14 -16.72 7.18 -33.86
N ARG A 15 -18.03 7.05 -33.75
CA ARG A 15 -18.95 8.20 -33.75
C ARG A 15 -18.50 9.20 -32.71
N PRO A 16 -18.44 10.50 -32.99
CA PRO A 16 -18.06 11.52 -32.05
C PRO A 16 -19.12 11.60 -30.91
N ARG A 17 -18.85 10.96 -29.78
CA ARG A 17 -19.73 10.94 -28.60
C ARG A 17 -19.64 12.22 -27.74
N VAL A 18 -18.74 13.12 -28.09
CA VAL A 18 -18.43 14.34 -27.34
C VAL A 18 -19.59 15.35 -27.23
N PRO A 19 -20.45 15.61 -28.23
CA PRO A 19 -21.47 16.63 -28.11
C PRO A 19 -22.60 16.28 -27.14
N VAL A 20 -22.94 14.99 -26.95
CA VAL A 20 -24.08 14.58 -26.11
C VAL A 20 -23.77 14.78 -24.62
N TYR A 21 -22.57 14.46 -24.18
CA TYR A 21 -22.18 14.61 -22.79
C TYR A 21 -21.87 16.06 -22.40
N GLY A 22 -21.30 16.84 -23.33
CA GLY A 22 -21.15 18.28 -23.16
C GLY A 22 -22.50 18.99 -23.00
N LEU A 23 -23.50 18.58 -23.78
CA LEU A 23 -24.86 19.05 -23.67
C LEU A 23 -25.50 18.61 -22.34
N ALA A 24 -25.29 17.37 -21.90
CA ALA A 24 -25.77 16.85 -20.62
C ALA A 24 -25.20 17.63 -19.42
N LEU A 25 -23.90 17.93 -19.44
CA LEU A 25 -23.24 18.76 -18.43
C LEU A 25 -23.78 20.21 -18.43
N LEU A 26 -24.00 20.79 -19.60
CA LEU A 26 -24.61 22.13 -19.71
C LEU A 26 -26.04 22.15 -19.16
N VAL A 27 -26.84 21.13 -19.49
CA VAL A 27 -28.20 20.97 -18.94
C VAL A 27 -28.18 20.82 -17.43
N LEU A 28 -27.25 20.02 -16.88
CA LEU A 28 -27.06 19.87 -15.44
C LEU A 28 -26.71 21.22 -14.77
N LEU A 29 -25.85 21.99 -15.37
CA LEU A 29 -25.45 23.30 -14.86
C LEU A 29 -26.64 24.29 -14.89
N LEU A 30 -27.42 24.29 -15.96
CA LEU A 30 -28.64 25.11 -16.05
C LEU A 30 -29.70 24.65 -15.04
N LEU A 31 -29.88 23.36 -14.85
CA LEU A 31 -30.73 22.79 -13.81
C LEU A 31 -30.27 23.16 -12.41
N ALA A 32 -28.95 23.16 -12.14
CA ALA A 32 -28.42 23.59 -10.85
C ALA A 32 -28.74 25.05 -10.55
N ILE A 33 -28.53 25.92 -11.54
CA ILE A 33 -28.86 27.34 -11.41
C ILE A 33 -30.39 27.52 -11.19
N GLY A 34 -31.23 26.87 -12.01
CA GLY A 34 -32.67 26.93 -11.86
C GLY A 34 -33.18 26.40 -10.52
N TRP A 35 -32.65 25.29 -10.05
CA TRP A 35 -32.98 24.69 -8.75
C TRP A 35 -32.65 25.63 -7.59
N ARG A 36 -31.48 26.27 -7.59
CA ARG A 36 -31.05 27.20 -6.58
C ARG A 36 -31.99 28.41 -6.46
N PHE A 37 -32.54 28.88 -7.57
CA PHE A 37 -33.51 29.98 -7.57
C PHE A 37 -34.89 29.55 -7.09
N LEU A 38 -35.33 28.33 -7.41
CA LEU A 38 -36.68 27.84 -7.11
C LEU A 38 -36.78 27.22 -5.71
N TRP A 39 -35.74 26.53 -5.25
CA TRP A 39 -35.72 25.79 -3.97
C TRP A 39 -34.38 25.94 -3.22
N PRO A 40 -34.03 27.14 -2.75
CA PRO A 40 -32.75 27.42 -2.10
C PRO A 40 -32.49 26.57 -0.83
N GLU A 41 -33.55 26.19 -0.10
CA GLU A 41 -33.46 25.41 1.15
C GLU A 41 -33.14 23.91 0.91
N THR A 42 -33.22 23.43 -0.32
CA THR A 42 -33.02 21.99 -0.67
C THR A 42 -31.69 21.71 -1.36
N VAL A 43 -30.72 22.61 -1.26
CA VAL A 43 -29.40 22.44 -1.87
C VAL A 43 -28.59 21.40 -1.12
N SER A 44 -28.58 21.45 0.20
CA SER A 44 -27.93 20.45 1.06
C SER A 44 -28.77 19.17 1.16
N PHE A 45 -28.08 18.04 1.46
CA PHE A 45 -28.78 16.77 1.68
C PHE A 45 -29.71 16.87 2.91
N PRO A 46 -30.96 16.39 2.82
CA PRO A 46 -31.94 16.52 3.92
C PRO A 46 -31.52 15.71 5.15
N GLU A 47 -31.35 16.34 6.29
CA GLU A 47 -30.97 15.68 7.55
C GLU A 47 -32.01 14.63 8.00
N ASN A 48 -33.28 14.82 7.67
CA ASN A 48 -34.39 13.89 8.00
C ASN A 48 -34.25 12.53 7.30
N TRP A 49 -33.43 12.43 6.26
CA TRP A 49 -33.15 11.17 5.52
C TRP A 49 -31.99 10.38 6.12
N ASN A 50 -31.36 10.91 7.15
CA ASN A 50 -30.31 10.18 7.83
C ASN A 50 -30.86 8.88 8.44
N LEU A 51 -30.29 7.75 8.06
CA LEU A 51 -30.67 6.41 8.55
C LEU A 51 -30.36 6.19 10.03
N GLY A 52 -29.59 7.09 10.65
CA GLY A 52 -29.23 7.01 12.06
C GLY A 52 -28.41 5.76 12.42
N LEU A 53 -27.55 5.28 11.52
CA LEU A 53 -26.77 4.06 11.70
C LEU A 53 -25.85 4.12 12.92
N ARG A 54 -25.49 5.32 13.36
CA ARG A 54 -24.62 5.53 14.53
C ARG A 54 -25.21 4.94 15.79
N ALA A 55 -26.49 5.17 16.07
CA ALA A 55 -27.12 4.73 17.31
C ALA A 55 -27.13 3.19 17.48
N PRO A 56 -27.55 2.37 16.49
CA PRO A 56 -27.47 0.92 16.63
C PRO A 56 -26.04 0.40 16.69
N ILE A 57 -25.09 1.04 15.98
CA ILE A 57 -23.67 0.65 16.02
C ILE A 57 -23.07 0.95 17.39
N ASP A 58 -23.33 2.13 17.96
CA ASP A 58 -22.86 2.52 19.29
C ASP A 58 -23.56 1.68 20.39
N GLY A 59 -24.82 1.29 20.16
CA GLY A 59 -25.54 0.32 21.00
C GLY A 59 -24.87 -1.06 20.98
N PHE A 60 -24.49 -1.55 19.80
CA PHE A 60 -23.73 -2.79 19.66
C PHE A 60 -22.35 -2.69 20.32
N GLN A 61 -21.64 -1.55 20.15
CA GLN A 61 -20.38 -1.29 20.84
C GLN A 61 -20.53 -1.37 22.36
N SER A 62 -21.54 -0.70 22.90
CA SER A 62 -21.82 -0.71 24.33
C SER A 62 -22.10 -2.12 24.84
N TRP A 63 -22.87 -2.91 24.06
CA TRP A 63 -23.11 -4.31 24.35
C TRP A 63 -21.82 -5.14 24.35
N VAL A 64 -20.95 -4.97 23.33
CA VAL A 64 -19.66 -5.68 23.27
C VAL A 64 -18.80 -5.33 24.49
N ILE A 65 -18.67 -4.05 24.81
CA ILE A 65 -17.85 -3.58 25.94
C ILE A 65 -18.40 -4.13 27.26
N GLY A 66 -19.71 -4.03 27.48
CA GLY A 66 -20.36 -4.54 28.71
C GLY A 66 -20.28 -6.05 28.89
N ASN A 67 -20.20 -6.80 27.79
CA ASN A 67 -20.18 -8.26 27.80
C ASN A 67 -18.79 -8.90 27.62
N ARG A 68 -17.73 -8.10 27.45
CA ARG A 68 -16.37 -8.63 27.25
C ARG A 68 -15.88 -9.55 28.38
N ALA A 69 -16.30 -9.28 29.62
CA ALA A 69 -15.87 -10.06 30.78
C ALA A 69 -16.74 -11.29 31.07
N THR A 70 -17.94 -11.36 30.51
CA THR A 70 -18.97 -12.34 30.91
C THR A 70 -19.46 -13.25 29.78
N HIS A 71 -19.56 -12.73 28.56
CA HIS A 71 -20.11 -13.48 27.44
C HIS A 71 -19.14 -14.57 26.96
N PRO A 72 -19.59 -15.82 26.76
CA PRO A 72 -18.75 -16.97 26.40
C PRO A 72 -17.86 -16.76 25.17
N LEU A 73 -18.36 -16.04 24.15
CA LEU A 73 -17.60 -15.74 22.94
C LEU A 73 -16.32 -14.93 23.23
N PHE A 74 -16.40 -13.98 24.15
CA PHE A 74 -15.24 -13.16 24.53
C PHE A 74 -14.33 -13.91 25.50
N VAL A 75 -14.88 -14.57 26.49
CA VAL A 75 -14.11 -15.26 27.55
C VAL A 75 -13.39 -16.50 27.01
N TYR A 76 -14.05 -17.30 26.18
CA TYR A 76 -13.51 -18.58 25.66
C TYR A 76 -13.03 -18.50 24.21
N GLY A 77 -13.34 -17.42 23.48
CA GLY A 77 -12.90 -17.22 22.10
C GLY A 77 -11.84 -16.13 21.96
N PHE A 78 -12.27 -14.87 22.00
CA PHE A 78 -11.39 -13.73 21.70
C PHE A 78 -10.26 -13.53 22.73
N ARG A 79 -10.53 -13.71 24.01
CA ARG A 79 -9.54 -13.51 25.06
C ARG A 79 -8.42 -14.56 25.01
N PRO A 80 -8.67 -15.89 24.97
CA PRO A 80 -7.59 -16.87 24.84
C PRO A 80 -6.79 -16.71 23.55
N PHE A 81 -7.45 -16.35 22.45
CA PHE A 81 -6.77 -16.03 21.20
C PHE A 81 -5.85 -14.81 21.34
N SER A 82 -6.32 -13.74 21.98
CA SER A 82 -5.51 -12.56 22.26
C SER A 82 -4.31 -12.89 23.17
N GLU A 83 -4.53 -13.65 24.23
CA GLU A 83 -3.49 -14.08 25.15
C GLU A 83 -2.45 -14.97 24.46
N PHE A 84 -2.87 -15.84 23.55
CA PHE A 84 -1.97 -16.66 22.72
C PHE A 84 -1.09 -15.81 21.79
N VAL A 85 -1.69 -14.88 21.06
CA VAL A 85 -0.94 -13.97 20.15
C VAL A 85 0.02 -13.10 20.95
N GLU A 86 -0.41 -12.56 22.09
CA GLU A 86 0.45 -11.76 22.98
C GLU A 86 1.60 -12.57 23.56
N ALA A 87 1.34 -13.81 23.99
CA ALA A 87 2.39 -14.71 24.46
C ALA A 87 3.42 -15.03 23.38
N LEU A 88 2.95 -15.25 22.16
CA LEU A 88 3.84 -15.47 21.00
C LEU A 88 4.69 -14.24 20.70
N LEU A 89 4.09 -13.04 20.70
CA LEU A 89 4.80 -11.78 20.51
C LEU A 89 5.88 -11.58 21.58
N ARG A 90 5.50 -11.69 22.85
CA ARG A 90 6.43 -11.54 23.99
C ARG A 90 7.56 -12.56 23.95
N THR A 91 7.27 -13.79 23.55
CA THR A 91 8.31 -14.83 23.45
C THR A 91 9.32 -14.51 22.35
N ILE A 92 8.85 -14.11 21.15
CA ILE A 92 9.74 -13.75 20.05
C ILE A 92 10.55 -12.50 20.39
N GLU A 93 9.92 -11.49 20.95
CA GLU A 93 10.58 -10.25 21.40
C GLU A 93 11.63 -10.53 22.48
N ALA A 94 11.26 -11.34 23.49
CA ALA A 94 12.18 -11.74 24.54
C ALA A 94 13.40 -12.49 23.98
N ILE A 95 13.21 -13.36 22.97
CA ILE A 95 14.32 -14.05 22.30
C ILE A 95 15.18 -13.03 21.55
N LEU A 96 14.57 -12.11 20.79
CA LEU A 96 15.32 -11.09 20.03
C LEU A 96 16.12 -10.15 20.96
N LEU A 97 15.55 -9.72 22.09
CA LEU A 97 16.21 -8.84 23.04
C LEU A 97 17.21 -9.59 23.94
N TRP A 98 17.01 -10.90 24.16
CA TRP A 98 17.95 -11.74 24.92
C TRP A 98 19.22 -12.05 24.14
N LEU A 99 19.13 -12.16 22.81
CA LEU A 99 20.29 -12.39 21.96
C LEU A 99 21.21 -11.16 21.96
N PRO A 100 22.52 -11.32 22.16
CA PRO A 100 23.48 -10.23 22.03
C PRO A 100 23.45 -9.59 20.65
N TRP A 101 23.57 -8.26 20.58
CA TRP A 101 23.50 -7.53 19.30
C TRP A 101 24.47 -8.05 18.22
N PRO A 102 25.71 -8.52 18.48
CA PRO A 102 26.59 -9.05 17.44
C PRO A 102 26.03 -10.33 16.78
N VAL A 103 25.27 -11.12 17.54
CA VAL A 103 24.61 -12.34 17.02
C VAL A 103 23.59 -11.99 15.91
N HIS A 104 22.84 -10.91 16.09
CA HIS A 104 21.89 -10.45 15.07
C HIS A 104 22.60 -10.07 13.76
N PHE A 105 23.78 -9.41 13.84
CA PHE A 105 24.56 -9.05 12.68
C PHE A 105 25.04 -10.27 11.91
N ILE A 106 25.56 -11.28 12.63
CA ILE A 106 26.04 -12.52 12.02
C ILE A 106 24.89 -13.30 11.39
N LEU A 107 23.78 -13.43 12.11
CA LEU A 107 22.59 -14.11 11.61
C LEU A 107 22.07 -13.45 10.35
N LEU A 108 21.90 -12.12 10.39
CA LEU A 108 21.41 -11.35 9.26
C LEU A 108 22.36 -11.36 8.08
N TYR A 109 23.68 -11.28 8.34
CA TYR A 109 24.70 -11.42 7.32
C TYR A 109 24.64 -12.80 6.66
N ALA A 110 24.53 -13.86 7.47
CA ALA A 110 24.47 -15.24 6.97
C ALA A 110 23.21 -15.47 6.10
N VAL A 111 22.05 -15.00 6.56
CA VAL A 111 20.79 -15.09 5.80
C VAL A 111 20.88 -14.27 4.50
N GLY A 112 21.35 -13.03 4.57
CA GLY A 112 21.53 -12.14 3.42
C GLY A 112 22.51 -12.69 2.40
N TYR A 113 23.64 -13.27 2.87
CA TYR A 113 24.62 -13.92 2.00
C TYR A 113 24.03 -15.11 1.23
N LYS A 114 23.21 -15.91 1.91
CA LYS A 114 22.54 -17.05 1.30
C LYS A 114 21.47 -16.63 0.29
N ALA A 115 20.78 -15.53 0.55
CA ALA A 115 19.73 -14.99 -0.31
C ALA A 115 20.27 -14.32 -1.58
N GLY A 116 21.35 -13.51 -1.48
CA GLY A 116 21.82 -12.70 -2.61
C GLY A 116 23.31 -12.35 -2.59
N GLY A 117 24.13 -13.07 -1.81
CA GLY A 117 25.58 -12.90 -1.74
C GLY A 117 26.04 -11.71 -0.87
N HIS A 118 27.33 -11.37 -0.96
CA HIS A 118 27.98 -10.38 -0.08
C HIS A 118 27.35 -8.99 -0.10
N ARG A 119 26.90 -8.52 -1.27
CA ARG A 119 26.31 -7.18 -1.40
C ARG A 119 25.03 -7.06 -0.60
N LEU A 120 24.15 -8.07 -0.68
CA LEU A 120 22.90 -8.09 0.08
C LEU A 120 23.16 -8.27 1.57
N ALA A 121 24.08 -9.17 1.94
CA ALA A 121 24.49 -9.40 3.32
C ALA A 121 24.98 -8.09 3.97
N LEU A 122 25.89 -7.38 3.28
CA LEU A 122 26.43 -6.10 3.77
C LEU A 122 25.34 -5.04 3.90
N LEU A 123 24.46 -4.88 2.89
CA LEU A 123 23.36 -3.92 2.92
C LEU A 123 22.42 -4.17 4.11
N ALA A 124 22.04 -5.44 4.33
CA ALA A 124 21.17 -5.82 5.45
C ALA A 124 21.84 -5.55 6.80
N THR A 125 23.12 -5.91 6.94
CA THR A 125 23.89 -5.71 8.17
C THR A 125 24.11 -4.21 8.48
N VAL A 126 24.42 -3.41 7.46
CA VAL A 126 24.53 -1.94 7.59
C VAL A 126 23.20 -1.32 7.96
N GLY A 127 22.09 -1.75 7.36
CA GLY A 127 20.76 -1.28 7.73
C GLY A 127 20.44 -1.54 9.22
N LEU A 128 20.75 -2.74 9.72
CA LEU A 128 20.57 -3.07 11.13
C LEU A 128 21.52 -2.26 12.03
N LEU A 129 22.76 -2.02 11.59
CA LEU A 129 23.73 -1.17 12.32
C LEU A 129 23.20 0.26 12.46
N LEU A 130 22.66 0.83 11.39
CA LEU A 130 22.08 2.17 11.43
C LEU A 130 20.91 2.28 12.40
N MET A 131 20.06 1.25 12.48
CA MET A 131 18.97 1.21 13.48
C MET A 131 19.52 1.25 14.92
N GLY A 132 20.61 0.52 15.21
CA GLY A 132 21.31 0.56 16.49
C GLY A 132 21.95 1.92 16.76
N LEU A 133 22.64 2.50 15.76
CA LEU A 133 23.29 3.81 15.87
C LEU A 133 22.28 4.94 16.11
N PHE A 134 21.07 4.86 15.56
CA PHE A 134 19.98 5.82 15.83
C PHE A 134 19.32 5.64 17.23
N GLY A 135 19.78 4.68 18.03
CA GLY A 135 19.18 4.40 19.35
C GLY A 135 17.81 3.73 19.26
N LEU A 136 17.48 3.13 18.10
CA LEU A 136 16.18 2.51 17.84
C LEU A 136 16.23 0.98 17.90
N TRP A 137 17.22 0.42 18.61
CA TRP A 137 17.44 -1.02 18.70
C TRP A 137 16.21 -1.76 19.23
N GLU A 138 15.71 -1.38 20.41
CA GLU A 138 14.57 -2.02 21.05
C GLU A 138 13.30 -1.89 20.18
N ALA A 139 12.98 -0.69 19.75
CA ALA A 139 11.85 -0.43 18.84
C ALA A 139 11.93 -1.23 17.52
N SER A 140 13.15 -1.45 17.01
CA SER A 140 13.38 -2.31 15.85
C SER A 140 13.08 -3.77 16.16
N MET A 141 13.55 -4.30 17.30
CA MET A 141 13.29 -5.69 17.71
C MET A 141 11.81 -5.95 17.98
N GLU A 142 11.10 -5.00 18.60
CA GLU A 142 9.65 -5.04 18.75
C GLU A 142 8.93 -5.12 17.39
N THR A 143 9.38 -4.29 16.44
CA THR A 143 8.81 -4.28 15.08
C THR A 143 9.12 -5.58 14.35
N PHE A 144 10.33 -6.14 14.48
CA PHE A 144 10.68 -7.46 13.94
C PHE A 144 9.79 -8.57 14.52
N ALA A 145 9.54 -8.55 15.82
CA ALA A 145 8.66 -9.52 16.49
C ALA A 145 7.23 -9.43 15.95
N LEU A 146 6.66 -8.22 15.92
CA LEU A 146 5.31 -7.97 15.42
C LEU A 146 5.16 -8.40 13.96
N MET A 147 6.10 -8.01 13.10
CA MET A 147 6.12 -8.37 11.70
C MET A 147 6.28 -9.87 11.50
N GLY A 148 7.19 -10.50 12.24
CA GLY A 148 7.42 -11.94 12.20
C GLY A 148 6.16 -12.73 12.51
N VAL A 149 5.42 -12.34 13.55
CA VAL A 149 4.16 -12.98 13.94
C VAL A 149 3.08 -12.70 12.89
N ALA A 150 2.85 -11.43 12.53
CA ALA A 150 1.80 -11.05 11.60
C ALA A 150 1.97 -11.71 10.22
N VAL A 151 3.17 -11.67 9.65
CA VAL A 151 3.47 -12.30 8.35
C VAL A 151 3.32 -13.81 8.43
N SER A 152 3.85 -14.45 9.49
CA SER A 152 3.72 -15.90 9.67
C SER A 152 2.26 -16.34 9.73
N VAL A 153 1.43 -15.66 10.53
CA VAL A 153 -0.01 -15.93 10.62
C VAL A 153 -0.71 -15.70 9.28
N THR A 154 -0.36 -14.59 8.59
CA THR A 154 -0.91 -14.28 7.27
C THR A 154 -0.61 -15.38 6.26
N LEU A 155 0.61 -15.90 6.23
CA LEU A 155 1.02 -16.97 5.31
C LEU A 155 0.40 -18.31 5.67
N LEU A 156 0.31 -18.64 6.98
CA LEU A 156 -0.35 -19.83 7.47
C LEU A 156 -1.85 -19.91 7.08
N ILE A 157 -2.52 -18.76 6.98
CA ILE A 157 -3.90 -18.64 6.52
C ILE A 157 -3.96 -18.50 5.01
N GLY A 158 -3.16 -17.60 4.43
CA GLY A 158 -3.25 -17.18 3.04
C GLY A 158 -2.85 -18.25 2.04
N ILE A 159 -1.76 -19.01 2.32
CA ILE A 159 -1.31 -20.06 1.41
C ILE A 159 -2.35 -21.20 1.32
N PRO A 160 -2.89 -21.77 2.42
CA PRO A 160 -3.95 -22.77 2.34
C PRO A 160 -5.21 -22.28 1.64
N LEU A 161 -5.67 -21.05 1.93
CA LEU A 161 -6.82 -20.46 1.24
C LEU A 161 -6.55 -20.26 -0.26
N GLY A 162 -5.33 -19.85 -0.63
CA GLY A 162 -4.90 -19.75 -2.03
C GLY A 162 -4.88 -21.09 -2.75
N ILE A 163 -4.43 -22.16 -2.09
CA ILE A 163 -4.48 -23.53 -2.62
C ILE A 163 -5.95 -23.96 -2.82
N LEU A 164 -6.82 -23.68 -1.86
CA LEU A 164 -8.24 -24.01 -1.94
C LEU A 164 -8.91 -23.23 -3.08
N ALA A 165 -8.63 -21.95 -3.24
CA ALA A 165 -9.14 -21.11 -4.31
C ALA A 165 -8.64 -21.58 -5.70
N ALA A 166 -7.38 -22.02 -5.80
CA ALA A 166 -6.85 -22.59 -7.04
C ALA A 166 -7.60 -23.86 -7.48
N ARG A 167 -8.06 -24.68 -6.52
CA ARG A 167 -8.74 -25.96 -6.75
C ARG A 167 -10.25 -25.85 -6.93
N SER A 168 -10.88 -24.81 -6.41
CA SER A 168 -12.33 -24.64 -6.43
C SER A 168 -12.72 -23.30 -7.07
N PRO A 169 -13.20 -23.31 -8.32
CA PRO A 169 -13.68 -22.08 -8.99
C PRO A 169 -14.85 -21.41 -8.24
N ARG A 170 -15.70 -22.20 -7.56
CA ARG A 170 -16.79 -21.66 -6.74
C ARG A 170 -16.26 -20.90 -5.52
N PHE A 171 -15.28 -21.47 -4.84
CA PHE A 171 -14.64 -20.83 -3.69
C PHE A 171 -13.90 -19.55 -4.09
N GLU A 172 -13.19 -19.58 -5.21
CA GLU A 172 -12.54 -18.36 -5.74
C GLU A 172 -13.56 -17.28 -6.10
N ALA A 173 -14.66 -17.64 -6.79
CA ALA A 173 -15.71 -16.69 -7.14
C ALA A 173 -16.35 -16.03 -5.90
N PHE A 174 -16.48 -16.77 -4.80
CA PHE A 174 -16.91 -16.22 -3.51
C PHE A 174 -15.84 -15.34 -2.86
N LEU A 175 -14.58 -15.76 -2.90
CA LEU A 175 -13.48 -15.08 -2.23
C LEU A 175 -13.04 -13.80 -2.94
N ARG A 176 -13.13 -13.75 -4.28
CA ARG A 176 -12.70 -12.63 -5.11
C ARG A 176 -13.27 -11.28 -4.67
N PRO A 177 -14.60 -11.08 -4.52
CA PRO A 177 -15.15 -9.80 -4.09
C PRO A 177 -14.71 -9.42 -2.67
N VAL A 178 -14.50 -10.39 -1.77
CA VAL A 178 -13.98 -10.14 -0.43
C VAL A 178 -12.55 -9.60 -0.50
N LEU A 179 -11.67 -10.24 -1.29
CA LEU A 179 -10.31 -9.79 -1.49
C LEU A 179 -10.23 -8.44 -2.21
N ASP A 180 -11.16 -8.18 -3.16
CA ASP A 180 -11.26 -6.89 -3.84
C ASP A 180 -11.64 -5.80 -2.83
N ALA A 181 -12.66 -6.02 -2.01
CA ALA A 181 -13.06 -5.12 -0.93
C ALA A 181 -11.90 -4.88 0.05
N MET A 182 -11.21 -5.94 0.48
CA MET A 182 -10.05 -5.83 1.37
C MET A 182 -8.91 -4.98 0.77
N GLN A 183 -8.70 -4.97 -0.53
CA GLN A 183 -7.65 -4.17 -1.15
C GLN A 183 -8.05 -2.73 -1.47
N THR A 184 -9.35 -2.48 -1.67
CA THR A 184 -9.87 -1.14 -1.91
C THR A 184 -10.12 -0.35 -0.62
N MET A 185 -10.40 -1.05 0.47
CA MET A 185 -10.59 -0.41 1.78
C MET A 185 -9.29 0.17 2.33
N PRO A 186 -9.27 1.43 2.80
CA PRO A 186 -8.12 1.97 3.51
C PRO A 186 -7.79 1.14 4.77
N ALA A 187 -6.50 0.95 5.02
CA ALA A 187 -6.01 0.11 6.13
C ALA A 187 -6.62 0.49 7.49
N PHE A 188 -6.89 1.77 7.69
CA PHE A 188 -7.45 2.30 8.93
C PHE A 188 -8.86 1.77 9.26
N VAL A 189 -9.67 1.49 8.24
CA VAL A 189 -11.06 1.01 8.43
C VAL A 189 -11.08 -0.35 9.14
N TYR A 190 -10.06 -1.20 8.93
CA TYR A 190 -9.93 -2.49 9.63
C TYR A 190 -9.65 -2.33 11.11
N LEU A 191 -8.99 -1.24 11.53
CA LEU A 191 -8.65 -1.04 12.94
C LEU A 191 -9.90 -0.91 13.80
N ILE A 192 -10.95 -0.27 13.28
CA ILE A 192 -12.16 0.04 14.04
C ILE A 192 -12.85 -1.22 14.60
N PRO A 193 -13.25 -2.21 13.78
CA PRO A 193 -13.85 -3.44 14.31
C PRO A 193 -12.86 -4.27 15.12
N VAL A 194 -11.57 -4.28 14.77
CA VAL A 194 -10.57 -5.04 15.51
C VAL A 194 -10.40 -4.47 16.94
N VAL A 195 -10.34 -3.14 17.08
CA VAL A 195 -10.30 -2.49 18.40
C VAL A 195 -11.58 -2.74 19.20
N LEU A 196 -12.73 -2.80 18.52
CA LEU A 196 -13.98 -3.13 19.20
C LEU A 196 -13.92 -4.48 19.92
N PHE A 197 -13.44 -5.51 19.25
CA PHE A 197 -13.43 -6.88 19.80
C PHE A 197 -12.27 -7.14 20.74
N PHE A 198 -11.09 -6.59 20.47
CA PHE A 198 -9.85 -6.90 21.18
C PHE A 198 -9.33 -5.77 22.09
N GLY A 199 -9.84 -4.55 21.95
CA GLY A 199 -9.34 -3.38 22.66
C GLY A 199 -8.15 -2.72 21.96
N ILE A 200 -7.49 -1.78 22.66
CA ILE A 200 -6.24 -1.14 22.22
C ILE A 200 -5.09 -1.92 22.83
N ALA A 201 -4.31 -2.62 22.01
CA ALA A 201 -3.20 -3.46 22.43
C ALA A 201 -2.35 -3.90 21.23
N ARG A 202 -1.31 -4.70 21.45
CA ARG A 202 -0.45 -5.25 20.40
C ARG A 202 -1.16 -6.34 19.56
N THR A 203 -1.96 -7.17 20.20
CA THR A 203 -2.75 -8.22 19.51
C THR A 203 -3.68 -7.68 18.42
N PRO A 204 -4.55 -6.68 18.66
CA PRO A 204 -5.34 -6.07 17.60
C PRO A 204 -4.49 -5.51 16.45
N SER A 205 -3.30 -5.01 16.73
CA SER A 205 -2.37 -4.55 15.70
C SER A 205 -1.91 -5.68 14.79
N VAL A 206 -1.60 -6.85 15.36
CA VAL A 206 -1.26 -8.07 14.58
C VAL A 206 -2.44 -8.50 13.73
N ILE A 207 -3.65 -8.56 14.30
CA ILE A 207 -4.86 -9.00 13.59
C ILE A 207 -5.16 -8.07 12.41
N ALA A 208 -5.11 -6.75 12.62
CA ALA A 208 -5.31 -5.76 11.57
C ALA A 208 -4.25 -5.89 10.46
N THR A 209 -3.00 -6.14 10.82
CA THR A 209 -1.91 -6.38 9.89
C THR A 209 -2.15 -7.67 9.08
N VAL A 210 -2.60 -8.75 9.73
CA VAL A 210 -2.95 -10.01 9.06
C VAL A 210 -4.06 -9.79 8.04
N ILE A 211 -5.16 -9.14 8.43
CA ILE A 211 -6.28 -8.85 7.52
C ILE A 211 -5.80 -8.04 6.31
N TYR A 212 -5.04 -6.98 6.54
CA TYR A 212 -4.55 -6.10 5.48
C TYR A 212 -3.59 -6.79 4.52
N ALA A 213 -2.70 -7.65 5.04
CA ALA A 213 -1.66 -8.32 4.25
C ALA A 213 -2.09 -9.69 3.64
N LEU A 214 -3.30 -10.16 3.93
CA LEU A 214 -3.81 -11.46 3.49
C LEU A 214 -4.04 -11.56 1.96
N PRO A 215 -4.57 -10.55 1.25
CA PRO A 215 -4.94 -10.68 -0.15
C PRO A 215 -3.81 -11.10 -1.10
N PRO A 216 -2.58 -10.54 -1.07
CA PRO A 216 -1.51 -10.96 -1.96
C PRO A 216 -1.08 -12.41 -1.71
N ALA A 217 -1.04 -12.87 -0.45
CA ALA A 217 -0.72 -14.27 -0.13
C ALA A 217 -1.69 -15.24 -0.82
N ILE A 218 -2.98 -14.96 -0.77
CA ILE A 218 -4.02 -15.78 -1.39
C ILE A 218 -3.93 -15.70 -2.91
N ARG A 219 -3.91 -14.49 -3.49
CA ARG A 219 -3.98 -14.28 -4.94
C ARG A 219 -2.78 -14.85 -5.66
N LEU A 220 -1.56 -14.60 -5.18
CA LEU A 220 -0.35 -15.07 -5.84
C LEU A 220 -0.14 -16.57 -5.64
N THR A 221 -0.61 -17.16 -4.54
CA THR A 221 -0.65 -18.63 -4.40
C THR A 221 -1.65 -19.24 -5.40
N THR A 222 -2.85 -18.68 -5.52
CA THR A 222 -3.87 -19.12 -6.48
C THR A 222 -3.35 -19.04 -7.92
N LEU A 223 -2.77 -17.90 -8.27
CA LEU A 223 -2.22 -17.64 -9.59
C LEU A 223 -1.08 -18.60 -9.92
N GLY A 224 -0.12 -18.75 -9.00
CA GLY A 224 1.02 -19.64 -9.19
C GLY A 224 0.63 -21.10 -9.43
N ILE A 225 -0.36 -21.62 -8.71
CA ILE A 225 -0.86 -22.98 -8.90
C ILE A 225 -1.57 -23.12 -10.25
N ARG A 226 -2.32 -22.11 -10.69
CA ARG A 226 -3.04 -22.15 -11.97
C ARG A 226 -2.16 -21.94 -13.18
N GLN A 227 -1.03 -21.28 -13.02
CA GLN A 227 -0.05 -21.07 -14.09
C GLN A 227 0.89 -22.27 -14.30
N VAL A 228 0.75 -23.35 -13.52
CA VAL A 228 1.53 -24.59 -13.75
C VAL A 228 1.19 -25.13 -15.13
N PRO A 229 2.20 -25.41 -16.00
CA PRO A 229 1.95 -25.91 -17.35
C PRO A 229 1.11 -27.19 -17.35
N GLU A 230 0.11 -27.24 -18.25
CA GLU A 230 -0.83 -28.36 -18.35
C GLU A 230 -0.11 -29.68 -18.64
N GLN A 231 0.96 -29.64 -19.47
CA GLN A 231 1.80 -30.78 -19.77
C GLN A 231 2.43 -31.42 -18.51
N ALA A 232 2.79 -30.61 -17.51
CA ALA A 232 3.32 -31.14 -16.26
C ALA A 232 2.24 -31.82 -15.39
N ILE A 233 1.00 -31.32 -15.50
CA ILE A 233 -0.17 -31.91 -14.82
C ILE A 233 -0.57 -33.23 -15.49
N GLU A 234 -0.65 -33.24 -16.82
CA GLU A 234 -0.95 -34.45 -17.61
C GLU A 234 0.10 -35.55 -17.40
N ALA A 235 1.39 -35.18 -17.39
CA ALA A 235 2.46 -36.14 -17.08
C ALA A 235 2.27 -36.78 -15.69
N ALA A 236 1.94 -35.96 -14.68
CA ALA A 236 1.67 -36.50 -13.34
C ALA A 236 0.46 -37.42 -13.30
N ASP A 237 -0.59 -37.12 -14.07
CA ASP A 237 -1.78 -37.96 -14.19
C ASP A 237 -1.48 -39.26 -14.95
N ALA A 238 -0.68 -39.22 -16.00
CA ALA A 238 -0.22 -40.40 -16.72
C ALA A 238 0.61 -41.37 -15.86
N PHE A 239 1.37 -40.84 -14.88
CA PHE A 239 2.08 -41.65 -13.87
C PHE A 239 1.18 -42.09 -12.70
N GLY A 240 -0.14 -41.89 -12.76
CA GLY A 240 -1.08 -42.32 -11.73
C GLY A 240 -0.99 -41.54 -10.41
N SER A 241 -0.53 -40.30 -10.45
CA SER A 241 -0.42 -39.47 -9.23
C SER A 241 -1.79 -39.11 -8.66
N THR A 242 -1.95 -39.30 -7.35
CA THR A 242 -3.14 -38.82 -6.65
C THR A 242 -3.18 -37.30 -6.62
N SER A 243 -4.37 -36.69 -6.41
CA SER A 243 -4.51 -35.23 -6.32
C SER A 243 -3.61 -34.58 -5.27
N GLY A 244 -3.32 -35.28 -4.16
CA GLY A 244 -2.40 -34.82 -3.13
C GLY A 244 -0.94 -34.88 -3.56
N GLN A 245 -0.54 -35.97 -4.26
CA GLN A 245 0.80 -36.12 -4.82
C GLN A 245 1.05 -35.08 -5.90
N LYS A 246 0.09 -34.89 -6.81
CA LYS A 246 0.13 -33.85 -7.85
C LYS A 246 0.33 -32.46 -7.26
N LEU A 247 -0.44 -32.11 -6.21
CA LEU A 247 -0.25 -30.81 -5.53
C LEU A 247 1.16 -30.68 -4.94
N ARG A 248 1.59 -31.66 -4.11
CA ARG A 248 2.84 -31.52 -3.33
C ARG A 248 4.10 -31.69 -4.16
N LYS A 249 4.10 -32.58 -5.18
CA LYS A 249 5.28 -32.95 -5.95
C LYS A 249 5.42 -32.19 -7.27
N VAL A 250 4.32 -31.64 -7.81
CA VAL A 250 4.33 -30.96 -9.10
C VAL A 250 3.89 -29.50 -8.98
N GLN A 251 2.64 -29.27 -8.51
CA GLN A 251 2.06 -27.93 -8.54
C GLN A 251 2.75 -26.97 -7.58
N LEU A 252 2.94 -27.32 -6.30
CA LEU A 252 3.60 -26.44 -5.33
C LEU A 252 5.05 -26.12 -5.67
N PRO A 253 5.90 -27.08 -6.08
CA PRO A 253 7.26 -26.78 -6.49
C PRO A 253 7.33 -25.85 -7.70
N LEU A 254 6.47 -26.02 -8.71
CA LEU A 254 6.43 -25.16 -9.89
C LEU A 254 5.79 -23.81 -9.61
N ALA A 255 4.84 -23.72 -8.67
CA ALA A 255 4.22 -22.49 -8.22
C ALA A 255 5.09 -21.70 -7.21
N LEU A 256 6.15 -22.29 -6.67
CA LEU A 256 6.98 -21.69 -5.61
C LEU A 256 7.46 -20.27 -5.93
N PRO A 257 7.93 -19.92 -7.13
CA PRO A 257 8.33 -18.54 -7.45
C PRO A 257 7.19 -17.53 -7.27
N SER A 258 5.98 -17.87 -7.70
CA SER A 258 4.79 -17.02 -7.53
C SER A 258 4.35 -16.94 -6.07
N ILE A 259 4.44 -18.03 -5.31
CA ILE A 259 4.15 -18.06 -3.88
C ILE A 259 5.13 -17.16 -3.12
N LEU A 260 6.44 -17.25 -3.43
CA LEU A 260 7.45 -16.41 -2.80
C LEU A 260 7.30 -14.93 -3.16
N LEU A 261 6.83 -14.62 -4.38
CA LEU A 261 6.41 -13.26 -4.72
C LEU A 261 5.23 -12.80 -3.84
N GLY A 262 4.28 -13.72 -3.56
CA GLY A 262 3.18 -13.48 -2.62
C GLY A 262 3.68 -13.21 -1.20
N VAL A 263 4.66 -13.97 -0.73
CA VAL A 263 5.33 -13.74 0.56
C VAL A 263 5.95 -12.34 0.61
N ASN A 264 6.70 -11.97 -0.43
CA ASN A 264 7.32 -10.65 -0.51
C ASN A 264 6.29 -9.51 -0.45
N GLN A 265 5.22 -9.60 -1.25
CA GLN A 265 4.15 -8.59 -1.22
C GLN A 265 3.40 -8.54 0.12
N THR A 266 3.21 -9.68 0.78
CA THR A 266 2.63 -9.77 2.13
C THR A 266 3.49 -9.01 3.13
N ILE A 267 4.82 -9.21 3.10
CA ILE A 267 5.77 -8.48 3.97
C ILE A 267 5.69 -6.97 3.72
N MET A 268 5.70 -6.55 2.46
CA MET A 268 5.63 -5.12 2.10
C MET A 268 4.33 -4.47 2.56
N MET A 269 3.18 -5.15 2.40
CA MET A 269 1.90 -4.65 2.90
C MET A 269 1.88 -4.58 4.42
N ALA A 270 2.39 -5.61 5.10
CA ALA A 270 2.47 -5.61 6.55
C ALA A 270 3.35 -4.47 7.10
N LEU A 271 4.47 -4.15 6.44
CA LEU A 271 5.30 -2.98 6.78
C LEU A 271 4.57 -1.65 6.53
N GLY A 272 3.77 -1.58 5.47
CA GLY A 272 2.99 -0.38 5.15
C GLY A 272 1.98 0.02 6.25
N ILE A 273 1.49 -0.92 7.03
CA ILE A 273 0.54 -0.64 8.12
C ILE A 273 1.21 -0.40 9.49
N VAL A 274 2.52 -0.59 9.64
CA VAL A 274 3.22 -0.53 10.96
C VAL A 274 2.94 0.76 11.73
N VAL A 275 2.98 1.93 11.06
CA VAL A 275 2.71 3.21 11.73
C VAL A 275 1.22 3.37 12.04
N ILE A 276 0.35 2.90 11.16
CA ILE A 276 -1.11 2.93 11.39
C ILE A 276 -1.47 2.01 12.57
N ALA A 277 -0.83 0.84 12.65
CA ALA A 277 -1.02 -0.10 13.75
C ALA A 277 -0.55 0.47 15.11
N ALA A 278 0.40 1.38 15.11
CA ALA A 278 0.84 2.08 16.32
C ALA A 278 -0.27 2.94 16.95
N LEU A 279 -1.22 3.45 16.17
CA LEU A 279 -2.40 4.17 16.68
C LEU A 279 -3.27 3.33 17.63
N ILE A 280 -3.18 2.01 17.52
CA ILE A 280 -3.93 1.07 18.36
C ILE A 280 -3.04 0.27 19.31
N GLY A 281 -1.81 0.75 19.55
CA GLY A 281 -0.93 0.23 20.58
C GLY A 281 0.10 -0.81 20.10
N ALA A 282 0.49 -0.83 18.82
CA ALA A 282 1.52 -1.73 18.29
C ALA A 282 2.90 -1.53 18.92
N GLY A 283 3.26 -0.29 19.29
CA GLY A 283 4.61 0.03 19.76
C GLY A 283 5.66 0.03 18.63
N GLY A 284 6.90 -0.21 18.99
CA GLY A 284 8.02 -0.33 18.07
C GLY A 284 8.32 0.93 17.23
N LEU A 285 8.93 0.75 16.06
CA LEU A 285 9.28 1.86 15.16
C LEU A 285 8.07 2.70 14.72
N GLY A 286 6.91 2.05 14.57
CA GLY A 286 5.67 2.76 14.26
C GLY A 286 5.26 3.72 15.35
N GLY A 287 5.44 3.34 16.62
CA GLY A 287 5.21 4.18 17.80
C GLY A 287 6.13 5.40 17.81
N GLU A 288 7.41 5.22 17.51
CA GLU A 288 8.39 6.31 17.43
C GLU A 288 8.04 7.35 16.35
N VAL A 289 7.58 6.89 15.18
CA VAL A 289 7.10 7.79 14.11
C VAL A 289 5.87 8.56 14.56
N LEU A 290 4.91 7.89 15.20
CA LEU A 290 3.67 8.50 15.67
C LEU A 290 3.93 9.52 16.78
N ASP A 291 4.82 9.20 17.74
CA ASP A 291 5.23 10.13 18.80
C ASP A 291 5.94 11.37 18.21
N GLY A 292 6.81 11.16 17.21
CA GLY A 292 7.44 12.25 16.46
C GLY A 292 6.42 13.16 15.76
N LEU A 293 5.36 12.57 15.18
CA LEU A 293 4.27 13.33 14.55
C LEU A 293 3.46 14.12 15.59
N GLN A 294 3.05 13.49 16.67
CA GLN A 294 2.22 14.13 17.72
C GLN A 294 2.95 15.25 18.44
N ARG A 295 4.26 15.11 18.61
CA ARG A 295 5.12 16.13 19.25
C ARG A 295 5.80 17.08 18.28
N LEU A 296 5.51 16.96 16.99
CA LEU A 296 6.13 17.76 15.91
C LEU A 296 7.67 17.70 15.91
N ARG A 297 8.25 16.53 16.23
CA ARG A 297 9.68 16.24 16.21
C ARG A 297 10.06 15.56 14.91
N VAL A 298 10.47 16.38 13.92
CA VAL A 298 10.80 15.88 12.58
C VAL A 298 11.95 14.90 12.61
N GLY A 299 13.00 15.21 13.39
CA GLY A 299 14.18 14.36 13.49
C GLY A 299 13.86 12.97 14.04
N GLN A 300 13.01 12.87 15.08
CA GLN A 300 12.57 11.60 15.65
C GLN A 300 11.77 10.79 14.63
N ALA A 301 10.80 11.42 13.96
CA ALA A 301 10.00 10.76 12.91
C ALA A 301 10.86 10.30 11.74
N LEU A 302 11.87 11.08 11.35
CA LEU A 302 12.78 10.75 10.26
C LEU A 302 13.69 9.57 10.61
N GLU A 303 14.31 9.55 11.80
CA GLU A 303 15.14 8.42 12.26
C GLU A 303 14.33 7.12 12.27
N ALA A 304 13.14 7.14 12.89
CA ALA A 304 12.28 5.97 12.96
C ALA A 304 11.75 5.57 11.57
N GLY A 305 11.43 6.54 10.72
CA GLY A 305 11.01 6.28 9.34
C GLY A 305 12.13 5.66 8.50
N LEU A 306 13.35 6.14 8.61
CA LEU A 306 14.53 5.54 7.97
C LEU A 306 14.76 4.11 8.47
N ALA A 307 14.59 3.86 9.77
CA ALA A 307 14.68 2.52 10.34
C ALA A 307 13.63 1.58 9.73
N ILE A 308 12.39 2.02 9.53
CA ILE A 308 11.35 1.25 8.84
C ILE A 308 11.74 1.00 7.38
N VAL A 309 12.32 1.98 6.69
CA VAL A 309 12.82 1.81 5.30
C VAL A 309 13.93 0.77 5.25
N PHE A 310 14.91 0.82 6.16
CA PHE A 310 15.97 -0.20 6.21
C PHE A 310 15.39 -1.59 6.48
N LEU A 311 14.44 -1.68 7.40
CA LEU A 311 13.71 -2.91 7.67
C LEU A 311 13.00 -3.44 6.41
N ALA A 312 12.30 -2.56 5.69
CA ALA A 312 11.61 -2.89 4.45
C ALA A 312 12.60 -3.41 3.39
N ILE A 313 13.72 -2.72 3.19
CA ILE A 313 14.76 -3.13 2.24
C ILE A 313 15.36 -4.48 2.63
N ILE A 314 15.62 -4.71 3.91
CA ILE A 314 16.15 -5.98 4.41
C ILE A 314 15.19 -7.13 4.07
N PHE A 315 13.91 -6.98 4.43
CA PHE A 315 12.92 -8.02 4.17
C PHE A 315 12.65 -8.23 2.67
N ASP A 316 12.50 -7.15 1.91
CA ASP A 316 12.26 -7.20 0.46
C ASP A 316 13.39 -7.93 -0.25
N ARG A 317 14.63 -7.50 -0.03
CA ARG A 317 15.80 -8.04 -0.74
C ARG A 317 16.10 -9.48 -0.34
N ILE A 318 15.95 -9.83 0.94
CA ILE A 318 16.15 -11.20 1.40
C ILE A 318 15.06 -12.12 0.84
N SER A 319 13.79 -11.72 0.92
CA SER A 319 12.66 -12.47 0.38
C SER A 319 12.79 -12.67 -1.14
N TYR A 320 13.12 -11.59 -1.86
CA TYR A 320 13.36 -11.63 -3.31
C TYR A 320 14.54 -12.55 -3.67
N GLY A 321 15.62 -12.49 -2.90
CA GLY A 321 16.79 -13.34 -3.10
C GLY A 321 16.44 -14.83 -3.01
N PHE A 322 15.61 -15.21 -2.06
CA PHE A 322 15.11 -16.59 -1.96
C PHE A 322 14.14 -16.95 -3.08
N SER A 323 13.38 -15.98 -3.62
CA SER A 323 12.41 -16.23 -4.71
C SER A 323 13.09 -16.51 -6.06
N GLN A 324 14.24 -15.90 -6.32
CA GLN A 324 14.95 -16.06 -7.60
C GLN A 324 15.61 -17.44 -7.76
N GLY A 325 15.73 -18.23 -6.69
CA GLY A 325 16.43 -19.51 -6.70
C GLY A 325 17.86 -19.38 -7.19
N ASN A 326 18.75 -20.24 -6.72
CA ASN A 326 20.16 -20.25 -7.12
C ASN A 326 20.33 -20.00 -8.65
N PRO A 327 21.14 -19.02 -9.14
CA PRO A 327 21.30 -18.71 -10.58
C PRO A 327 21.74 -19.90 -11.43
N LYS A 328 22.09 -21.02 -10.81
CA LYS A 328 22.44 -22.28 -11.49
C LYS A 328 21.23 -23.09 -12.01
N SER A 329 19.98 -22.72 -11.69
CA SER A 329 18.77 -23.35 -12.23
C SER A 329 18.19 -22.61 -13.44
N LYS A 330 18.90 -21.67 -14.05
CA LYS A 330 18.56 -21.19 -15.38
C LYS A 330 18.63 -22.39 -16.32
N ILE A 331 17.44 -22.82 -16.73
CA ILE A 331 17.21 -23.79 -17.80
C ILE A 331 18.27 -23.59 -18.87
N GLN A 332 19.21 -24.51 -18.93
CA GLN A 332 20.15 -24.59 -20.03
C GLN A 332 19.36 -24.74 -21.31
N ASN A 333 19.67 -23.89 -22.30
CA ASN A 333 19.13 -23.94 -23.65
C ASN A 333 18.92 -25.41 -24.12
N PRO A 334 17.78 -25.75 -24.70
CA PRO A 334 17.52 -27.11 -25.21
C PRO A 334 18.23 -27.39 -26.54
N LYS A 335 19.52 -27.07 -26.62
CA LYS A 335 20.37 -27.36 -27.79
C LYS A 335 21.67 -28.08 -27.40
N SER A 336 21.59 -29.17 -26.64
CA SER A 336 22.64 -30.17 -26.64
C SER A 336 22.03 -31.56 -26.47
N ASN A 337 21.85 -32.24 -27.57
CA ASN A 337 21.62 -33.68 -27.59
C ASN A 337 22.88 -34.41 -27.08
N ALA A 338 22.87 -34.83 -25.82
CA ALA A 338 23.74 -35.89 -25.35
C ALA A 338 23.14 -36.55 -24.09
N PRO A 339 22.93 -37.87 -24.07
CA PRO A 339 22.31 -38.59 -22.95
C PRO A 339 23.35 -39.14 -21.95
N SER A 340 24.21 -38.29 -21.36
CA SER A 340 25.26 -38.75 -20.46
C SER A 340 25.30 -38.13 -19.06
N HIS A 341 24.22 -37.49 -18.57
CA HIS A 341 24.27 -36.73 -17.31
C HIS A 341 23.35 -37.22 -16.18
N LEU A 342 22.79 -38.42 -16.27
CA LEU A 342 21.88 -38.92 -15.20
C LEU A 342 22.61 -39.26 -13.88
N PHE A 343 23.90 -39.54 -13.91
CA PHE A 343 24.68 -39.88 -12.71
C PHE A 343 25.48 -38.70 -12.12
N GLN A 344 25.78 -37.65 -12.88
CA GLN A 344 26.49 -36.45 -12.37
C GLN A 344 25.64 -35.57 -11.46
N ASN A 345 24.32 -35.61 -11.57
CA ASN A 345 23.39 -34.77 -10.77
C ASN A 345 23.22 -35.25 -9.31
N VAL A 346 23.49 -36.53 -8.99
CA VAL A 346 23.35 -37.08 -7.63
C VAL A 346 24.51 -36.58 -6.75
N ASP A 347 25.73 -36.60 -7.24
CA ASP A 347 26.91 -36.12 -6.49
C ASP A 347 26.88 -34.61 -6.25
N GLN A 348 26.37 -33.82 -7.20
CA GLN A 348 26.26 -32.38 -7.05
C GLN A 348 25.16 -31.98 -6.01
N ASN A 349 24.09 -32.74 -5.92
CA ASN A 349 23.03 -32.50 -4.92
C ASN A 349 23.52 -32.85 -3.51
N VAL A 350 24.28 -33.96 -3.35
CA VAL A 350 24.85 -34.36 -2.05
C VAL A 350 25.92 -33.37 -1.60
N ALA A 351 26.83 -32.95 -2.51
CA ALA A 351 27.81 -31.92 -2.21
C ALA A 351 27.16 -30.57 -1.86
N GLY A 352 26.13 -30.18 -2.55
CA GLY A 352 25.37 -28.95 -2.26
C GLY A 352 24.67 -29.01 -0.89
N TRP A 353 24.13 -30.17 -0.52
CA TRP A 353 23.50 -30.38 0.80
C TRP A 353 24.55 -30.34 1.92
N LEU A 354 25.67 -31.02 1.73
CA LEU A 354 26.82 -31.03 2.69
C LEU A 354 27.38 -29.61 2.89
N LEU A 355 27.63 -28.86 1.81
CA LEU A 355 28.08 -27.47 1.88
C LEU A 355 27.09 -26.58 2.62
N ASN A 356 25.80 -26.77 2.41
CA ASN A 356 24.77 -26.05 3.12
C ASN A 356 24.74 -26.39 4.62
N TYR A 357 24.90 -27.66 4.96
CA TYR A 357 24.99 -28.13 6.34
C TYR A 357 26.24 -27.58 7.05
N VAL A 358 27.41 -27.65 6.41
CA VAL A 358 28.68 -27.10 6.92
C VAL A 358 28.56 -25.57 7.12
N TYR A 359 27.92 -24.87 6.20
CA TYR A 359 27.69 -23.42 6.33
C TYR A 359 26.88 -23.09 7.58
N TRP A 360 25.71 -23.69 7.77
CA TRP A 360 24.85 -23.41 8.91
C TRP A 360 25.40 -23.91 10.23
N SER A 361 26.14 -25.03 10.23
CA SER A 361 26.84 -25.49 11.45
C SER A 361 27.99 -24.55 11.83
N GLY A 362 28.71 -24.00 10.83
CA GLY A 362 29.69 -22.95 11.08
C GLY A 362 29.11 -21.68 11.66
N VAL A 363 28.00 -21.20 11.10
CA VAL A 363 27.25 -20.05 11.66
C VAL A 363 26.78 -20.34 13.08
N PHE A 364 26.25 -21.53 13.34
CA PHE A 364 25.80 -21.93 14.68
C PHE A 364 26.95 -21.94 15.70
N VAL A 365 28.12 -22.49 15.32
CA VAL A 365 29.30 -22.49 16.20
C VAL A 365 29.76 -21.06 16.52
N VAL A 366 29.80 -20.17 15.53
CA VAL A 366 30.18 -18.77 15.74
C VAL A 366 29.19 -18.07 16.67
N ILE A 367 27.89 -18.31 16.50
CA ILE A 367 26.86 -17.77 17.39
C ILE A 367 27.05 -18.30 18.81
N LEU A 368 27.30 -19.61 18.97
CA LEU A 368 27.52 -20.22 20.30
C LEU A 368 28.74 -19.62 20.99
N VAL A 369 29.86 -19.48 20.28
CA VAL A 369 31.09 -18.85 20.82
C VAL A 369 30.82 -17.40 21.24
N LEU A 370 30.12 -16.63 20.41
CA LEU A 370 29.75 -15.27 20.74
C LEU A 370 28.84 -15.20 21.98
N MET A 371 27.86 -16.08 22.09
CA MET A 371 27.00 -16.15 23.26
C MET A 371 27.82 -16.42 24.55
N LEU A 372 28.75 -17.36 24.49
CA LEU A 372 29.62 -17.66 25.63
C LEU A 372 30.49 -16.45 26.03
N VAL A 373 31.13 -15.81 25.04
CA VAL A 373 32.00 -14.64 25.27
C VAL A 373 31.22 -13.43 25.78
N THR A 374 30.01 -13.18 25.28
CA THR A 374 29.20 -12.02 25.67
C THR A 374 28.53 -12.21 27.05
N THR A 375 28.22 -13.45 27.43
CA THR A 375 27.59 -13.76 28.73
C THR A 375 28.57 -13.54 29.86
N ASP A 376 29.86 -13.92 29.68
CA ASP A 376 30.88 -13.79 30.74
C ASP A 376 31.43 -12.36 30.89
N ASN A 377 31.49 -11.57 29.81
CA ASN A 377 32.13 -10.25 29.81
C ASN A 377 31.17 -9.07 30.01
N GLY A 378 29.90 -9.31 30.33
CA GLY A 378 28.91 -8.22 30.49
C GLY A 378 28.68 -7.34 29.25
N ILE A 379 29.17 -7.78 28.08
CA ILE A 379 28.89 -7.10 26.80
C ILE A 379 27.40 -7.21 26.54
N GLY A 380 26.72 -6.10 26.79
CA GLY A 380 25.29 -5.98 26.98
C GLY A 380 24.42 -6.64 25.89
N ARG A 381 23.26 -7.10 26.29
CA ARG A 381 22.21 -7.62 25.42
C ARG A 381 21.64 -6.54 24.50
N GLY A 382 21.69 -5.25 24.92
CA GLY A 382 21.32 -4.08 24.14
C GLY A 382 22.46 -3.55 23.27
N PHE A 383 22.14 -2.74 22.27
CA PHE A 383 23.12 -2.02 21.46
C PHE A 383 23.83 -0.95 22.32
N PRO A 384 25.18 -0.77 22.20
CA PRO A 384 25.93 0.14 23.05
C PRO A 384 25.45 1.58 22.96
N GLU A 385 25.04 2.17 24.09
CA GLU A 385 24.54 3.57 24.12
C GLU A 385 25.61 4.57 23.67
N GLY A 386 26.89 4.33 24.01
CA GLY A 386 27.99 5.21 23.63
C GLY A 386 28.27 5.27 22.12
N TRP A 387 27.66 4.40 21.31
CA TRP A 387 27.78 4.40 19.84
C TRP A 387 26.61 5.11 19.17
N GLN A 388 25.60 5.51 19.91
CA GLN A 388 24.41 6.13 19.35
C GLN A 388 24.73 7.52 18.78
N ILE A 389 24.26 7.75 17.58
CA ILE A 389 24.39 9.00 16.83
C ILE A 389 22.98 9.48 16.52
N SER A 390 22.57 10.59 17.10
CA SER A 390 21.25 11.15 16.80
C SER A 390 21.35 12.26 15.76
N ILE A 391 20.54 12.15 14.71
CA ILE A 391 20.34 13.22 13.73
C ILE A 391 19.11 14.09 14.07
N ARG A 392 18.45 13.86 15.23
CA ARG A 392 17.20 14.55 15.64
C ARG A 392 17.40 16.05 15.70
N GLU A 393 18.35 16.51 16.51
CA GLU A 393 18.59 17.94 16.71
C GLU A 393 19.01 18.67 15.43
N PRO A 394 19.97 18.19 14.62
CA PRO A 394 20.31 18.81 13.34
C PRO A 394 19.11 18.93 12.40
N VAL A 395 18.29 17.87 12.31
CA VAL A 395 17.10 17.88 11.44
C VAL A 395 16.05 18.85 11.96
N ASP A 396 15.75 18.80 13.26
CA ASP A 396 14.77 19.69 13.89
C ASP A 396 15.18 21.15 13.79
N ASN A 397 16.47 21.47 13.96
CA ASN A 397 17.01 22.81 13.78
C ASN A 397 16.93 23.25 12.32
N GLY A 398 17.27 22.38 11.37
CA GLY A 398 17.16 22.65 9.94
C GLY A 398 15.72 22.95 9.52
N VAL A 399 14.75 22.16 9.98
CA VAL A 399 13.34 22.38 9.64
C VAL A 399 12.77 23.62 10.33
N ARG A 400 13.19 23.92 11.57
CA ARG A 400 12.84 25.18 12.24
C ARG A 400 13.38 26.37 11.47
N TRP A 401 14.64 26.31 11.05
CA TRP A 401 15.23 27.36 10.22
C TRP A 401 14.48 27.55 8.90
N LEU A 402 14.11 26.45 8.21
CA LEU A 402 13.30 26.51 7.00
C LEU A 402 11.93 27.15 7.27
N ARG A 403 11.26 26.74 8.34
CA ARG A 403 9.97 27.33 8.73
C ARG A 403 10.12 28.84 8.98
N ASP A 404 11.09 29.24 9.78
CA ASP A 404 11.23 30.63 10.20
C ASP A 404 11.62 31.55 9.02
N ASN A 405 12.27 31.01 7.97
CA ASN A 405 12.69 31.77 6.80
C ASN A 405 11.76 31.62 5.57
N LEU A 406 11.00 30.53 5.48
CA LEU A 406 10.15 30.23 4.30
C LEU A 406 8.67 30.42 4.59
N TYR A 407 8.24 30.52 5.86
CA TYR A 407 6.83 30.69 6.17
C TYR A 407 6.28 31.99 5.57
N GLN A 408 7.02 33.08 5.71
CA GLN A 408 6.77 34.35 5.04
C GLN A 408 8.11 35.01 4.69
N ILE A 409 8.31 35.31 3.42
CA ILE A 409 9.58 35.88 2.93
C ILE A 409 9.48 37.40 2.97
N GLY A 410 10.00 38.02 4.05
CA GLY A 410 9.90 39.46 4.28
C GLY A 410 8.46 39.96 4.37
N ASP A 411 8.18 41.13 3.82
CA ASP A 411 6.83 41.73 3.78
C ASP A 411 6.00 41.28 2.56
N LEU A 412 6.55 40.40 1.72
CA LEU A 412 5.84 39.91 0.54
C LEU A 412 4.86 38.79 0.90
N PRO A 413 3.70 38.70 0.23
CA PRO A 413 2.77 37.60 0.41
C PRO A 413 3.27 36.33 -0.31
N ILE A 414 4.54 35.98 -0.08
CA ILE A 414 5.22 34.81 -0.67
C ILE A 414 5.80 33.99 0.49
N GLY A 415 5.57 32.69 0.44
CA GLY A 415 6.03 31.75 1.45
C GLY A 415 5.07 30.59 1.61
N THR A 416 5.37 29.66 2.52
CA THR A 416 4.54 28.48 2.74
C THR A 416 3.20 28.81 3.41
N GLY A 417 3.17 29.84 4.27
CA GLY A 417 1.94 30.35 4.88
C GLY A 417 0.99 30.96 3.84
N PRO A 418 1.37 32.02 3.12
CA PRO A 418 0.58 32.60 2.04
C PRO A 418 0.16 31.59 0.96
N PHE A 419 1.03 30.64 0.62
CA PHE A 419 0.67 29.55 -0.31
C PHE A 419 -0.43 28.66 0.27
N SER A 420 -0.36 28.34 1.57
CA SER A 420 -1.39 27.58 2.26
C SER A 420 -2.73 28.31 2.23
N ASP A 421 -2.74 29.60 2.59
CA ASP A 421 -3.93 30.44 2.58
C ASP A 421 -4.53 30.57 1.19
N PHE A 422 -3.70 30.81 0.17
CA PHE A 422 -4.13 30.85 -1.23
C PHE A 422 -4.80 29.54 -1.65
N THR A 423 -4.18 28.40 -1.32
CA THR A 423 -4.71 27.07 -1.68
C THR A 423 -6.05 26.81 -0.99
N ILE A 424 -6.19 27.18 0.28
CA ILE A 424 -7.45 27.01 1.02
C ILE A 424 -8.53 27.92 0.46
N ILE A 425 -8.25 29.22 0.34
CA ILE A 425 -9.25 30.24 0.03
C ILE A 425 -9.71 30.15 -1.44
N TYR A 426 -8.77 29.98 -2.37
CA TYR A 426 -9.07 30.09 -3.81
C TYR A 426 -9.22 28.75 -4.52
N ILE A 427 -8.81 27.63 -3.90
CA ILE A 427 -8.89 26.30 -4.54
C ILE A 427 -9.80 25.36 -3.74
N LEU A 428 -9.47 25.08 -2.47
CA LEU A 428 -10.18 24.06 -1.69
C LEU A 428 -11.57 24.51 -1.26
N ASN A 429 -11.71 25.74 -0.73
CA ASN A 429 -13.01 26.23 -0.29
C ASN A 429 -14.01 26.40 -1.44
N PRO A 430 -13.67 27.04 -2.58
CA PRO A 430 -14.61 27.15 -3.70
C PRO A 430 -15.05 25.80 -4.26
N LEU A 431 -14.16 24.82 -4.28
CA LEU A 431 -14.50 23.49 -4.77
C LEU A 431 -15.38 22.72 -3.76
N ARG A 432 -15.11 22.84 -2.46
CA ARG A 432 -16.01 22.32 -1.42
C ARG A 432 -17.39 22.96 -1.52
N ASP A 433 -17.44 24.29 -1.58
CA ASP A 433 -18.69 25.07 -1.59
C ASP A 433 -19.49 24.77 -2.88
N LEU A 434 -18.80 24.45 -3.99
CA LEU A 434 -19.45 23.96 -5.20
C LEU A 434 -20.30 22.72 -4.94
N PHE A 435 -19.78 21.75 -4.18
CA PHE A 435 -20.47 20.48 -3.90
C PHE A 435 -21.40 20.54 -2.69
N THR A 436 -21.19 21.47 -1.75
CA THR A 436 -22.00 21.54 -0.52
C THR A 436 -23.08 22.60 -0.57
N GLU A 437 -22.85 23.74 -1.29
CA GLU A 437 -23.70 24.92 -1.23
C GLU A 437 -24.22 25.37 -2.60
N ILE A 438 -23.52 25.05 -3.69
CA ILE A 438 -23.88 25.53 -5.03
C ILE A 438 -24.66 24.45 -5.79
N LEU A 439 -24.15 23.22 -5.83
CA LEU A 439 -24.79 22.12 -6.54
C LEU A 439 -25.80 21.43 -5.62
N PRO A 440 -27.10 21.40 -5.98
CA PRO A 440 -28.08 20.62 -5.25
C PRO A 440 -27.72 19.14 -5.21
N TRP A 441 -27.88 18.51 -4.05
CA TRP A 441 -27.49 17.12 -3.84
C TRP A 441 -28.02 16.13 -4.92
N PRO A 442 -29.27 16.25 -5.46
CA PRO A 442 -29.74 15.33 -6.50
C PRO A 442 -28.93 15.44 -7.80
N LEU A 443 -28.43 16.65 -8.09
CA LEU A 443 -27.61 16.88 -9.28
C LEU A 443 -26.19 16.34 -9.11
N VAL A 444 -25.65 16.35 -7.90
CA VAL A 444 -24.38 15.67 -7.59
C VAL A 444 -24.53 14.16 -7.80
N VAL A 445 -25.62 13.56 -7.28
CA VAL A 445 -25.93 12.13 -7.52
C VAL A 445 -26.05 11.82 -9.01
N LEU A 446 -26.79 12.68 -9.75
CA LEU A 446 -26.97 12.51 -11.19
C LEU A 446 -25.67 12.69 -11.97
N LEU A 447 -24.81 13.63 -11.59
CA LEU A 447 -23.48 13.83 -12.18
C LEU A 447 -22.64 12.56 -12.10
N PHE A 448 -22.54 11.96 -10.92
CA PHE A 448 -21.78 10.72 -10.74
C PHE A 448 -22.43 9.52 -11.43
N ALA A 449 -23.76 9.45 -11.48
CA ALA A 449 -24.47 8.44 -12.28
C ALA A 449 -24.17 8.58 -13.79
N LEU A 450 -24.11 9.80 -14.31
CA LEU A 450 -23.76 10.06 -15.72
C LEU A 450 -22.30 9.71 -16.02
N LEU A 451 -21.37 10.05 -15.11
CA LEU A 451 -19.96 9.67 -15.25
C LEU A 451 -19.81 8.13 -15.23
N GLY A 452 -20.50 7.46 -14.32
CA GLY A 452 -20.54 6.00 -14.26
C GLY A 452 -21.15 5.37 -15.52
N HIS A 453 -22.22 5.97 -16.09
CA HIS A 453 -22.79 5.54 -17.36
C HIS A 453 -21.81 5.64 -18.52
N GLN A 454 -21.05 6.73 -18.55
CA GLN A 454 -20.04 6.96 -19.58
C GLN A 454 -18.89 5.96 -19.48
N ALA A 455 -18.49 5.59 -18.25
CA ALA A 455 -17.38 4.68 -17.99
C ALA A 455 -17.74 3.20 -18.25
N GLY A 456 -18.95 2.75 -17.84
CA GLY A 456 -19.30 1.31 -17.91
C GLY A 456 -20.79 1.00 -18.08
N GLY A 457 -21.58 1.97 -18.57
CA GLY A 457 -22.99 1.78 -18.86
C GLY A 457 -23.90 1.84 -17.62
N TRP A 458 -25.17 1.40 -17.78
CA TRP A 458 -26.24 1.63 -16.80
C TRP A 458 -25.98 0.99 -15.41
N ARG A 459 -25.27 -0.14 -15.36
CA ARG A 459 -24.93 -0.81 -14.09
C ARG A 459 -23.99 0.03 -13.23
N LEU A 460 -22.96 0.58 -13.88
CA LEU A 460 -22.01 1.46 -13.18
C LEU A 460 -22.65 2.81 -12.83
N ALA A 461 -23.55 3.32 -13.71
CA ALA A 461 -24.35 4.51 -13.40
C ALA A 461 -25.18 4.34 -12.11
N LEU A 462 -25.91 3.22 -12.02
CA LEU A 462 -26.72 2.91 -10.84
C LEU A 462 -25.86 2.76 -9.59
N PHE A 463 -24.74 2.03 -9.71
CA PHE A 463 -23.80 1.85 -8.60
C PHE A 463 -23.22 3.18 -8.11
N SER A 464 -22.70 4.02 -9.01
CA SER A 464 -22.13 5.33 -8.66
C SER A 464 -23.17 6.28 -8.05
N GLY A 465 -24.36 6.37 -8.66
CA GLY A 465 -25.45 7.19 -8.14
C GLY A 465 -25.90 6.74 -6.74
N LEU A 466 -26.09 5.42 -6.54
CA LEU A 466 -26.46 4.87 -5.23
C LEU A 466 -25.36 5.08 -4.19
N SER A 467 -24.10 4.90 -4.56
CA SER A 467 -22.98 5.12 -3.64
C SER A 467 -22.95 6.55 -3.11
N ILE A 468 -23.10 7.55 -4.00
CA ILE A 468 -23.16 8.95 -3.59
C ILE A 468 -24.42 9.25 -2.76
N LEU A 469 -25.58 8.65 -3.12
CA LEU A 469 -26.81 8.80 -2.33
C LEU A 469 -26.62 8.25 -0.90
N VAL A 470 -25.98 7.10 -0.75
CA VAL A 470 -25.74 6.46 0.56
C VAL A 470 -24.87 7.34 1.45
N LEU A 471 -23.94 8.14 0.91
CA LEU A 471 -23.16 9.11 1.72
C LEU A 471 -24.06 10.10 2.46
N GLY A 472 -25.11 10.57 1.78
CA GLY A 472 -26.11 11.43 2.42
C GLY A 472 -26.97 10.69 3.44
N LEU A 473 -27.44 9.48 3.09
CA LEU A 473 -28.26 8.64 3.97
C LEU A 473 -27.54 8.24 5.26
N VAL A 474 -26.22 8.10 5.22
CA VAL A 474 -25.38 7.83 6.40
C VAL A 474 -25.10 9.10 7.22
N GLY A 475 -25.51 10.29 6.72
CA GLY A 475 -25.30 11.58 7.41
C GLY A 475 -23.89 12.15 7.27
N MET A 476 -23.11 11.66 6.27
CA MET A 476 -21.72 12.07 6.03
C MET A 476 -21.60 12.96 4.78
N TRP A 477 -22.70 13.59 4.31
CA TRP A 477 -22.70 14.38 3.08
C TRP A 477 -21.68 15.52 3.07
N PRO A 478 -21.66 16.45 4.06
CA PRO A 478 -20.73 17.57 4.04
C PRO A 478 -19.27 17.11 4.08
N GLN A 479 -18.96 16.12 4.94
CA GLN A 479 -17.62 15.57 5.10
C GLN A 479 -17.18 14.82 3.83
N SER A 480 -18.10 14.13 3.16
CA SER A 480 -17.82 13.42 1.91
C SER A 480 -17.52 14.39 0.77
N MET A 481 -18.27 15.47 0.65
CA MET A 481 -18.04 16.50 -0.37
C MET A 481 -16.76 17.29 -0.13
N ASP A 482 -16.42 17.58 1.14
CA ASP A 482 -15.13 18.17 1.50
C ASP A 482 -13.97 17.22 1.17
N THR A 483 -14.10 15.94 1.48
CA THR A 483 -13.10 14.91 1.08
C THR A 483 -12.96 14.84 -0.44
N LEU A 484 -14.07 14.81 -1.17
CA LEU A 484 -14.08 14.76 -2.62
C LEU A 484 -13.34 15.97 -3.22
N SER A 485 -13.55 17.16 -2.69
CA SER A 485 -12.87 18.38 -3.13
C SER A 485 -11.35 18.28 -2.96
N GLN A 486 -10.89 17.80 -1.80
CA GLN A 486 -9.47 17.62 -1.50
C GLN A 486 -8.84 16.54 -2.41
N VAL A 487 -9.53 15.42 -2.60
CA VAL A 487 -9.08 14.31 -3.46
C VAL A 487 -8.95 14.78 -4.91
N LEU A 488 -9.95 15.49 -5.44
CA LEU A 488 -9.91 16.01 -6.80
C LEU A 488 -8.71 16.95 -7.02
N VAL A 489 -8.47 17.89 -6.10
CA VAL A 489 -7.32 18.78 -6.18
C VAL A 489 -6.01 18.01 -6.12
N ALA A 490 -5.88 17.06 -5.18
CA ALA A 490 -4.66 16.24 -5.06
C ALA A 490 -4.40 15.42 -6.33
N VAL A 491 -5.43 14.78 -6.89
CA VAL A 491 -5.31 14.00 -8.13
C VAL A 491 -4.92 14.89 -9.30
N VAL A 492 -5.59 16.03 -9.49
CA VAL A 492 -5.28 16.97 -10.58
C VAL A 492 -3.84 17.45 -10.48
N VAL A 493 -3.40 17.88 -9.30
CA VAL A 493 -2.01 18.32 -9.07
C VAL A 493 -1.02 17.19 -9.35
N THR A 494 -1.31 15.98 -8.86
CA THR A 494 -0.45 14.80 -9.08
C THR A 494 -0.35 14.45 -10.56
N VAL A 495 -1.46 14.51 -11.30
CA VAL A 495 -1.50 14.23 -12.75
C VAL A 495 -0.73 15.31 -13.54
N ILE A 496 -0.94 16.58 -13.21
CA ILE A 496 -0.25 17.72 -13.85
C ILE A 496 1.27 17.64 -13.64
N LEU A 497 1.74 17.20 -12.47
CA LEU A 497 3.16 17.03 -12.20
C LEU A 497 3.68 15.68 -12.73
N GLY A 498 2.94 14.60 -12.52
CA GLY A 498 3.40 13.25 -12.76
C GLY A 498 3.49 12.86 -14.24
N ILE A 499 2.53 13.26 -15.07
CA ILE A 499 2.58 12.94 -16.51
C ILE A 499 3.78 13.61 -17.20
N PRO A 500 4.03 14.92 -17.06
CA PRO A 500 5.22 15.55 -17.65
C PRO A 500 6.54 14.97 -17.16
N LEU A 501 6.66 14.69 -15.84
CA LEU A 501 7.84 14.04 -15.29
C LEU A 501 8.02 12.62 -15.84
N GLY A 502 6.95 11.86 -16.00
CA GLY A 502 6.97 10.53 -16.62
C GLY A 502 7.36 10.55 -18.10
N ILE A 503 6.87 11.54 -18.85
CA ILE A 503 7.29 11.76 -20.26
C ILE A 503 8.79 12.11 -20.31
N TRP A 504 9.26 12.96 -19.42
CA TRP A 504 10.67 13.36 -19.35
C TRP A 504 11.56 12.17 -18.99
N ALA A 505 11.18 11.39 -17.98
CA ALA A 505 11.89 10.15 -17.61
C ALA A 505 11.95 9.14 -18.77
N ALA A 506 10.83 8.96 -19.51
CA ALA A 506 10.79 8.06 -20.65
C ALA A 506 11.77 8.43 -21.78
N ARG A 507 12.11 9.73 -21.89
CA ARG A 507 12.96 10.26 -22.95
C ARG A 507 14.42 10.46 -22.57
N SER A 508 14.72 10.49 -21.26
CA SER A 508 16.07 10.75 -20.75
C SER A 508 16.45 9.71 -19.70
N PRO A 509 17.40 8.81 -20.03
CA PRO A 509 17.92 7.83 -19.06
C PRO A 509 18.53 8.49 -17.81
N LEU A 510 19.09 9.71 -17.96
CA LEU A 510 19.62 10.47 -16.83
C LEU A 510 18.51 10.82 -15.84
N VAL A 511 17.38 11.34 -16.35
CA VAL A 511 16.23 11.74 -15.53
C VAL A 511 15.60 10.52 -14.89
N GLU A 512 15.45 9.41 -15.63
CA GLU A 512 14.94 8.15 -15.10
C GLU A 512 15.83 7.63 -13.95
N ASN A 513 17.15 7.62 -14.13
CA ASN A 513 18.10 7.18 -13.11
C ASN A 513 18.11 8.07 -11.85
N ILE A 514 17.84 9.37 -11.98
CA ILE A 514 17.72 10.28 -10.84
C ILE A 514 16.36 10.13 -10.15
N LEU A 515 15.28 10.06 -10.92
CA LEU A 515 13.94 9.95 -10.35
C LEU A 515 13.69 8.59 -9.68
N ARG A 516 14.23 7.51 -10.21
CA ARG A 516 14.00 6.15 -9.72
C ARG A 516 14.26 6.00 -8.22
N PRO A 517 15.44 6.35 -7.66
CA PRO A 517 15.67 6.24 -6.23
C PRO A 517 14.77 7.18 -5.39
N ILE A 518 14.41 8.36 -5.90
CA ILE A 518 13.50 9.29 -5.23
C ILE A 518 12.09 8.67 -5.14
N LEU A 519 11.61 8.11 -6.24
CA LEU A 519 10.30 7.45 -6.28
C LEU A 519 10.28 6.18 -5.42
N ASP A 520 11.38 5.40 -5.41
CA ASP A 520 11.53 4.25 -4.53
C ASP A 520 11.48 4.67 -3.07
N PHE A 521 12.19 5.74 -2.69
CA PHE A 521 12.18 6.30 -1.35
C PHE A 521 10.77 6.76 -0.94
N LEU A 522 10.07 7.54 -1.79
CA LEU A 522 8.71 8.02 -1.50
C LEU A 522 7.69 6.87 -1.31
N GLN A 523 7.90 5.73 -1.97
CA GLN A 523 7.01 4.57 -1.81
C GLN A 523 7.35 3.70 -0.61
N THR A 524 8.62 3.64 -0.21
CA THR A 524 9.05 2.78 0.89
C THR A 524 8.96 3.45 2.26
N ILE A 525 9.15 4.77 2.32
CA ILE A 525 9.04 5.51 3.56
C ILE A 525 7.57 5.65 3.98
N PRO A 526 7.22 5.40 5.25
CA PRO A 526 5.87 5.63 5.72
C PRO A 526 5.42 7.08 5.48
N PRO A 527 4.20 7.31 4.97
CA PRO A 527 3.71 8.66 4.69
C PRO A 527 3.77 9.64 5.85
N PHE A 528 3.65 9.13 7.07
CA PHE A 528 3.75 9.92 8.29
C PHE A 528 5.09 10.65 8.43
N VAL A 529 6.18 10.08 7.91
CA VAL A 529 7.53 10.64 8.08
C VAL A 529 7.69 11.95 7.32
N TYR A 530 7.24 12.01 6.06
CA TYR A 530 7.31 13.27 5.30
C TYR A 530 6.15 14.23 5.61
N LEU A 531 5.09 13.74 6.28
CA LEU A 531 4.01 14.58 6.76
C LEU A 531 4.47 15.54 7.86
N VAL A 532 5.37 15.11 8.77
CA VAL A 532 5.86 15.95 9.88
C VAL A 532 6.53 17.25 9.39
N PRO A 533 7.55 17.22 8.51
CA PRO A 533 8.14 18.45 7.98
C PRO A 533 7.14 19.30 7.19
N VAL A 534 6.21 18.68 6.47
CA VAL A 534 5.17 19.42 5.74
C VAL A 534 4.25 20.19 6.69
N ILE A 535 3.85 19.60 7.82
CA ILE A 535 3.06 20.30 8.84
C ILE A 535 3.84 21.47 9.43
N MET A 536 5.10 21.28 9.72
CA MET A 536 5.93 22.36 10.29
C MET A 536 6.11 23.55 9.31
N LEU A 537 6.13 23.29 8.01
CA LEU A 537 6.28 24.32 6.98
C LEU A 537 4.95 25.00 6.61
N PHE A 538 3.82 24.28 6.62
CA PHE A 538 2.52 24.76 6.12
C PHE A 538 1.45 24.90 7.20
N ASN A 539 1.79 24.70 8.48
CA ASN A 539 0.90 24.57 9.62
C ASN A 539 -0.03 23.35 9.58
N VAL A 540 -0.74 23.11 10.69
CA VAL A 540 -1.76 22.07 10.78
C VAL A 540 -2.97 22.45 9.94
N GLY A 541 -3.48 21.55 9.10
CA GLY A 541 -4.66 21.83 8.28
C GLY A 541 -4.75 20.96 7.01
N ARG A 542 -5.56 21.44 6.05
CA ARG A 542 -5.84 20.70 4.80
C ARG A 542 -4.63 20.65 3.85
N VAL A 543 -3.82 21.71 3.79
CA VAL A 543 -2.71 21.82 2.82
C VAL A 543 -1.60 20.83 3.09
N PRO A 544 -1.12 20.60 4.32
CA PRO A 544 -0.20 19.49 4.60
C PRO A 544 -0.72 18.13 4.14
N GLY A 545 -2.00 17.84 4.40
CA GLY A 545 -2.64 16.61 3.94
C GLY A 545 -2.66 16.49 2.40
N LEU A 546 -2.95 17.59 1.72
CA LEU A 546 -2.93 17.68 0.26
C LEU A 546 -1.52 17.41 -0.29
N ILE A 547 -0.49 18.08 0.23
CA ILE A 547 0.90 17.93 -0.20
C ILE A 547 1.38 16.49 0.03
N ALA A 548 1.11 15.95 1.21
CA ALA A 548 1.47 14.57 1.53
C ALA A 548 0.77 13.56 0.60
N SER A 549 -0.51 13.81 0.25
CA SER A 549 -1.26 12.98 -0.70
C SER A 549 -0.65 13.04 -2.10
N VAL A 550 -0.25 14.22 -2.56
CA VAL A 550 0.44 14.40 -3.84
C VAL A 550 1.77 13.64 -3.86
N LEU A 551 2.62 13.83 -2.84
CA LEU A 551 3.92 13.16 -2.74
C LEU A 551 3.79 11.63 -2.75
N TYR A 552 2.79 11.11 -2.02
CA TYR A 552 2.53 9.66 -1.94
C TYR A 552 2.02 9.09 -3.26
N ALA A 553 1.23 9.85 -4.01
CA ALA A 553 0.59 9.41 -5.25
C ALA A 553 1.41 9.70 -6.53
N LEU A 554 2.50 10.49 -6.45
CA LEU A 554 3.37 10.78 -7.60
C LEU A 554 4.07 9.54 -8.20
N PRO A 555 4.61 8.59 -7.42
CA PRO A 555 5.38 7.49 -7.98
C PRO A 555 4.63 6.63 -9.02
N PRO A 556 3.41 6.15 -8.81
CA PRO A 556 2.73 5.31 -9.79
C PRO A 556 2.44 6.03 -11.10
N ILE A 557 2.01 7.29 -11.07
CA ILE A 557 1.70 8.02 -12.30
C ILE A 557 2.96 8.27 -13.14
N ILE A 558 4.09 8.61 -12.50
CA ILE A 558 5.37 8.79 -13.18
C ILE A 558 5.82 7.47 -13.80
N ARG A 559 5.84 6.38 -13.03
CA ARG A 559 6.32 5.07 -13.49
C ARG A 559 5.46 4.50 -14.61
N LEU A 560 4.13 4.54 -14.48
CA LEU A 560 3.24 4.00 -15.49
C LEU A 560 3.21 4.83 -16.76
N THR A 561 3.41 6.16 -16.66
CA THR A 561 3.61 7.02 -17.83
C THR A 561 4.93 6.70 -18.53
N THR A 562 6.03 6.58 -17.78
CA THR A 562 7.35 6.20 -18.31
C THR A 562 7.28 4.84 -19.02
N LEU A 563 6.76 3.83 -18.33
CA LEU A 563 6.62 2.48 -18.85
C LEU A 563 5.73 2.42 -20.09
N GLY A 564 4.59 3.12 -20.08
CA GLY A 564 3.67 3.15 -21.21
C GLY A 564 4.31 3.73 -22.48
N ILE A 565 5.14 4.77 -22.34
CA ILE A 565 5.88 5.36 -23.46
C ILE A 565 7.02 4.45 -23.93
N GLN A 566 7.74 3.83 -23.03
CA GLN A 566 8.85 2.93 -23.35
C GLN A 566 8.38 1.60 -23.98
N GLN A 567 7.16 1.16 -23.69
CA GLN A 567 6.57 -0.05 -24.27
C GLN A 567 5.98 0.14 -25.67
N VAL A 568 6.00 1.35 -26.24
CA VAL A 568 5.56 1.57 -27.62
C VAL A 568 6.48 0.79 -28.58
N PRO A 569 5.93 -0.05 -29.49
CA PRO A 569 6.75 -0.88 -30.35
C PRO A 569 7.73 -0.07 -31.19
N ALA A 570 9.00 -0.50 -31.24
CA ALA A 570 10.07 0.19 -31.98
C ALA A 570 9.70 0.37 -33.48
N ALA A 571 9.08 -0.64 -34.09
CA ALA A 571 8.62 -0.56 -35.49
C ALA A 571 7.63 0.59 -35.73
N THR A 572 6.77 0.93 -34.75
CA THR A 572 5.83 2.06 -34.88
C THR A 572 6.55 3.40 -34.78
N ILE A 573 7.60 3.46 -33.93
CA ILE A 573 8.45 4.66 -33.81
C ILE A 573 9.28 4.87 -35.08
N GLU A 574 9.90 3.80 -35.60
CA GLU A 574 10.65 3.82 -36.86
C GLU A 574 9.78 4.23 -38.03
N ALA A 575 8.54 3.73 -38.13
CA ALA A 575 7.59 4.15 -39.17
C ALA A 575 7.30 5.66 -39.09
N ALA A 576 7.10 6.20 -37.87
CA ALA A 576 6.90 7.64 -37.71
C ALA A 576 8.14 8.47 -38.13
N ASP A 577 9.35 7.94 -37.86
CA ASP A 577 10.62 8.57 -38.27
C ASP A 577 10.77 8.56 -39.83
N VAL A 578 10.45 7.44 -40.47
CA VAL A 578 10.45 7.32 -41.96
C VAL A 578 9.49 8.32 -42.60
N PHE A 579 8.32 8.58 -41.98
CA PHE A 579 7.39 9.62 -42.43
C PHE A 579 7.81 11.06 -42.06
N GLY A 580 9.01 11.27 -41.56
CA GLY A 580 9.55 12.60 -41.23
C GLY A 580 8.91 13.27 -40.01
N SER A 581 8.35 12.52 -39.07
CA SER A 581 7.73 13.06 -37.88
C SER A 581 8.79 13.69 -36.95
N THR A 582 8.54 14.93 -36.50
CA THR A 582 9.36 15.54 -35.44
C THR A 582 9.13 14.84 -34.10
N ASP A 583 10.07 14.99 -33.15
CA ASP A 583 9.97 14.38 -31.81
C ASP A 583 8.68 14.76 -31.07
N GLY A 584 8.22 16.01 -31.25
CA GLY A 584 6.94 16.46 -30.68
C GLY A 584 5.73 15.81 -31.33
N GLN A 585 5.76 15.62 -32.67
CA GLN A 585 4.70 14.91 -33.40
C GLN A 585 4.68 13.42 -33.03
N LYS A 586 5.85 12.79 -32.96
CA LYS A 586 6.03 11.40 -32.52
C LYS A 586 5.43 11.17 -31.12
N LEU A 587 5.76 12.08 -30.17
CA LEU A 587 5.19 12.02 -28.82
C LEU A 587 3.65 12.11 -28.85
N ARG A 588 3.12 13.18 -29.46
CA ARG A 588 1.69 13.52 -29.36
C ARG A 588 0.80 12.61 -30.20
N LYS A 589 1.26 12.18 -31.38
CA LYS A 589 0.44 11.45 -32.36
C LYS A 589 0.65 9.93 -32.31
N VAL A 590 1.77 9.46 -31.75
CA VAL A 590 2.12 8.03 -31.72
C VAL A 590 2.25 7.52 -30.30
N GLN A 591 3.22 8.07 -29.54
CA GLN A 591 3.57 7.51 -28.22
C GLN A 591 2.46 7.71 -27.18
N LEU A 592 1.94 8.93 -26.99
CA LEU A 592 0.89 9.20 -25.99
C LEU A 592 -0.42 8.44 -26.28
N PRO A 593 -0.94 8.38 -27.54
CA PRO A 593 -2.13 7.58 -27.85
C PRO A 593 -1.94 6.08 -27.55
N LEU A 594 -0.78 5.51 -27.86
CA LEU A 594 -0.48 4.09 -27.58
C LEU A 594 -0.23 3.84 -26.09
N ALA A 595 0.37 4.80 -25.37
CA ALA A 595 0.59 4.73 -23.93
C ALA A 595 -0.66 5.01 -23.09
N ARG A 596 -1.79 5.42 -23.72
CA ARG A 596 -3.01 5.88 -23.02
C ARG A 596 -3.49 4.89 -21.96
N ALA A 597 -3.49 3.60 -22.26
CA ALA A 597 -3.96 2.57 -21.33
C ALA A 597 -3.10 2.54 -20.03
N SER A 598 -1.77 2.61 -20.17
CA SER A 598 -0.85 2.65 -19.03
C SER A 598 -0.96 3.96 -18.24
N ILE A 599 -1.14 5.10 -18.92
CA ILE A 599 -1.35 6.40 -18.27
C ILE A 599 -2.66 6.41 -17.49
N LEU A 600 -3.76 5.91 -18.05
CA LEU A 600 -5.04 5.80 -17.34
C LEU A 600 -4.96 4.87 -16.14
N LEU A 601 -4.22 3.77 -16.24
CA LEU A 601 -3.93 2.91 -15.09
C LEU A 601 -3.16 3.68 -14.01
N GLY A 602 -2.20 4.52 -14.41
CA GLY A 602 -1.47 5.42 -13.50
C GLY A 602 -2.38 6.41 -12.80
N ILE A 603 -3.32 7.03 -13.50
CA ILE A 603 -4.32 7.92 -12.92
C ILE A 603 -5.21 7.16 -11.92
N ASN A 604 -5.69 5.98 -12.28
CA ASN A 604 -6.50 5.15 -11.38
C ASN A 604 -5.76 4.80 -10.08
N GLN A 605 -4.48 4.39 -10.16
CA GLN A 605 -3.67 4.15 -8.98
C GLN A 605 -3.43 5.42 -8.16
N THR A 606 -3.26 6.57 -8.82
CA THR A 606 -3.14 7.87 -8.14
C THR A 606 -4.37 8.18 -7.31
N VAL A 607 -5.58 8.00 -7.85
CA VAL A 607 -6.84 8.21 -7.11
C VAL A 607 -6.91 7.33 -5.87
N MET A 608 -6.59 6.04 -6.02
CA MET A 608 -6.60 5.09 -4.89
C MET A 608 -5.59 5.47 -3.80
N MET A 609 -4.38 5.91 -4.20
CA MET A 609 -3.36 6.32 -3.23
C MET A 609 -3.71 7.62 -2.52
N VAL A 610 -4.27 8.62 -3.25
CA VAL A 610 -4.76 9.87 -2.64
C VAL A 610 -5.88 9.57 -1.62
N LEU A 611 -6.84 8.72 -1.95
CA LEU A 611 -7.91 8.34 -1.03
C LEU A 611 -7.38 7.61 0.22
N SER A 612 -6.35 6.78 0.05
CA SER A 612 -5.70 6.14 1.20
C SER A 612 -5.04 7.15 2.15
N MET A 613 -4.60 8.31 1.63
CA MET A 613 -3.99 9.38 2.43
C MET A 613 -5.00 10.27 3.16
N VAL A 614 -6.28 10.25 2.77
CA VAL A 614 -7.33 11.11 3.41
C VAL A 614 -7.38 10.92 4.92
N ILE A 615 -7.25 9.68 5.39
CA ILE A 615 -7.30 9.39 6.83
C ILE A 615 -6.05 9.90 7.54
N ILE A 616 -4.89 9.75 6.92
CA ILE A 616 -3.62 10.26 7.45
C ILE A 616 -3.64 11.79 7.52
N ALA A 617 -4.19 12.43 6.49
CA ALA A 617 -4.45 13.87 6.48
C ALA A 617 -5.41 14.30 7.62
N GLY A 618 -6.38 13.46 7.96
CA GLY A 618 -7.29 13.68 9.09
C GLY A 618 -6.60 13.79 10.45
N LEU A 619 -5.48 13.08 10.67
CA LEU A 619 -4.66 13.17 11.88
C LEU A 619 -4.04 14.56 12.08
N VAL A 620 -3.82 15.29 11.01
CA VAL A 620 -3.12 16.58 11.01
C VAL A 620 -4.06 17.76 10.70
N GLY A 621 -5.33 17.59 11.02
CA GLY A 621 -6.32 18.66 10.84
C GLY A 621 -6.81 18.80 9.40
N GLY A 622 -6.64 17.82 8.55
CA GLY A 622 -7.14 17.81 7.17
C GLY A 622 -8.67 17.90 7.06
N GLY A 623 -9.37 17.70 8.18
CA GLY A 623 -10.85 17.77 8.22
C GLY A 623 -11.51 16.59 7.54
N ALA A 624 -12.77 16.80 7.13
CA ALA A 624 -13.52 15.86 6.29
C ALA A 624 -13.67 14.44 6.87
N LEU A 625 -13.84 13.42 6.02
CA LEU A 625 -14.04 12.02 6.44
C LEU A 625 -12.83 11.45 7.19
N GLY A 626 -11.62 11.88 6.85
CA GLY A 626 -10.40 11.41 7.52
C GLY A 626 -10.40 11.79 9.00
N PHE A 627 -10.78 13.01 9.33
CA PHE A 627 -10.90 13.48 10.71
C PHE A 627 -11.99 12.74 11.49
N GLU A 628 -13.13 12.47 10.84
CA GLU A 628 -14.23 11.69 11.43
C GLU A 628 -13.80 10.27 11.78
N ALA A 629 -13.08 9.59 10.87
CA ALA A 629 -12.57 8.23 11.08
C ALA A 629 -11.57 8.19 12.25
N VAL A 630 -10.59 9.11 12.25
CA VAL A 630 -9.56 9.19 13.31
C VAL A 630 -10.18 9.52 14.66
N THR A 631 -11.11 10.49 14.70
CA THR A 631 -11.78 10.87 15.94
C THR A 631 -12.65 9.73 16.47
N GLY A 632 -13.33 9.01 15.58
CA GLY A 632 -14.09 7.82 15.93
C GLY A 632 -13.23 6.76 16.63
N LEU A 633 -12.02 6.50 16.11
CA LEU A 633 -11.08 5.57 16.72
C LEU A 633 -10.52 6.11 18.05
N ALA A 634 -10.02 7.36 18.06
CA ALA A 634 -9.35 7.95 19.22
C ALA A 634 -10.30 8.13 20.42
N ARG A 635 -11.57 8.45 20.14
CA ARG A 635 -12.61 8.63 21.18
C ARG A 635 -13.42 7.37 21.45
N ASN A 636 -13.04 6.24 20.83
CA ASN A 636 -13.78 4.97 20.95
C ASN A 636 -15.27 5.12 20.59
N GLN A 637 -15.59 5.90 19.54
CA GLN A 637 -16.92 6.13 18.98
C GLN A 637 -17.06 5.31 17.68
N LEU A 638 -17.45 4.03 17.84
CA LEU A 638 -17.45 3.07 16.74
C LEU A 638 -18.38 3.50 15.59
N GLY A 639 -19.58 3.98 15.91
CA GLY A 639 -20.54 4.42 14.91
C GLY A 639 -19.96 5.51 14.02
N ARG A 640 -19.34 6.54 14.61
CA ARG A 640 -18.67 7.61 13.89
C ARG A 640 -17.55 7.11 12.98
N GLY A 641 -16.72 6.21 13.48
CA GLY A 641 -15.62 5.63 12.72
C GLY A 641 -16.09 4.76 11.55
N ILE A 642 -17.12 3.93 11.75
CA ILE A 642 -17.68 3.06 10.70
C ILE A 642 -18.40 3.88 9.63
N GLU A 643 -19.21 4.88 10.01
CA GLU A 643 -19.87 5.78 9.06
C GLU A 643 -18.85 6.47 8.16
N ALA A 644 -17.80 7.05 8.74
CA ALA A 644 -16.71 7.68 7.98
C ALA A 644 -15.94 6.67 7.12
N GLY A 645 -15.63 5.50 7.66
CA GLY A 645 -14.96 4.42 6.93
C GLY A 645 -15.76 3.93 5.74
N LEU A 646 -17.07 3.70 5.92
CA LEU A 646 -18.00 3.34 4.85
C LEU A 646 -18.05 4.43 3.77
N ALA A 647 -18.14 5.69 4.18
CA ALA A 647 -18.16 6.81 3.25
C ALA A 647 -16.86 6.89 2.41
N ILE A 648 -15.70 6.68 3.02
CA ILE A 648 -14.41 6.66 2.29
C ILE A 648 -14.38 5.50 1.28
N VAL A 649 -14.86 4.31 1.67
CA VAL A 649 -14.92 3.13 0.77
C VAL A 649 -15.84 3.40 -0.42
N LEU A 650 -17.02 3.96 -0.18
CA LEU A 650 -17.97 4.31 -1.25
C LEU A 650 -17.38 5.35 -2.21
N LEU A 651 -16.71 6.38 -1.70
CA LEU A 651 -16.00 7.36 -2.54
C LEU A 651 -14.87 6.72 -3.36
N ALA A 652 -14.18 5.73 -2.79
CA ALA A 652 -13.09 5.03 -3.47
C ALA A 652 -13.59 4.11 -4.61
N MET A 653 -14.83 3.61 -4.50
CA MET A 653 -15.44 2.72 -5.49
C MET A 653 -16.10 3.47 -6.67
N VAL A 654 -16.43 4.73 -6.48
CA VAL A 654 -17.06 5.59 -7.50
C VAL A 654 -16.03 6.23 -8.40
#